data_741b0d8f5700cace57181f147814e72b
#
_entry.id   741b0d8f5700cace57181f147814e72b
#
_cell.length_a   1.000
_cell.length_b   1.000
_cell.length_c   1.000
_cell.angle_alpha   90.00
_cell.angle_beta   90.00
_cell.angle_gamma   90.00
#
_symmetry.space_group_name_H-M   'P 1'
#
loop_
_entity.id
_entity.type
_entity.pdbx_description
1 polymer ?
#
loop_
_entity_poly.entity_id
_entity_poly.type
_entity_poly.pdbx_seq_one_letter_code
_entity_poly.pdbx_strand_id
1 'polypeptide(L)'
;MTLRVSGQSGAKDGEWPTYGADLASTRYRPFDQIDASNFNKLELAWSFKTDSLGTRPEYKLEGTPLMINGVLYTTAGTRRSVVALDAATGELLWVHGEHEGARGAAAPRQLSGRGLAYWSDSKEQRILYVTPGYRLVALDAKTGVPVPTFGKNGLVDLKQGVVYGTGQQIDLVNGEIGLHSTPIVAKDVVIVGSAMREGGTPKTHNNTKGLVRAFNVRTGQLLWTCNTIPRPGEFGNDTWLNNSWAINGNTGVWTQISVDEDLGLVYLPVEEPTGDYYGGHRPGNNLFGETLVAVDLKTGQRKWHYQLVHHALWDFDISSAPILADINVNGRSVKAVAQPTKQGILYVFDRVTGHPVWPFEERPVPKGDVPGEWYSPTQPFPTQPPAYSRNGISSSDLIDFTPDLRAQAEQVVSKFKIGPIFTPPALSKLPAPLATLTVGTAAGGTNWPGGSYDPETHIVYVQACNACLFPLGLVPPPSKDFSDMDYVQGIAGQEARMTHGPGENAGADAMPLPPAPAGAGPVLTVQGLPLLKPPYGTISAINLDKGEIVWQIPHGETPDVIRNSPVLKGREIPRTGQAGIVGTLVTKTLVISGDPQVTTTPSHPRGAMLRAYDKTNGKEVGAIYMPAPQSGSPMTYMLNGKQYIVVAVSGGPYSGEYLAFRLPANQESSARP
;
A
#
# COMPACT_ATOMS: atom_id res chain seq x y z
N MET A 1 30.94 -13.21 -7.62
CA MET A 1 29.91 -14.25 -7.49
C MET A 1 28.57 -13.54 -7.58
N THR A 2 27.96 -13.47 -8.77
CA THR A 2 26.68 -12.83 -9.00
C THR A 2 25.62 -13.67 -8.33
N LEU A 3 25.08 -13.20 -7.21
CA LEU A 3 23.88 -13.76 -6.59
C LEU A 3 22.75 -13.63 -7.63
N ARG A 4 22.36 -14.75 -8.23
CA ARG A 4 21.09 -14.82 -8.95
C ARG A 4 19.99 -14.72 -7.91
N VAL A 5 19.47 -13.49 -7.72
CA VAL A 5 18.14 -13.35 -7.14
C VAL A 5 17.23 -14.14 -8.08
N SER A 6 16.50 -15.14 -7.57
CA SER A 6 15.55 -15.91 -8.35
C SER A 6 14.39 -15.01 -8.75
N GLY A 7 14.63 -14.22 -9.80
CA GLY A 7 13.59 -13.47 -10.50
C GLY A 7 12.96 -14.39 -11.53
N GLN A 8 11.85 -14.00 -12.11
CA GLN A 8 11.15 -14.77 -13.14
C GLN A 8 12.14 -15.35 -14.14
N SER A 9 12.06 -16.67 -14.38
CA SER A 9 12.83 -17.32 -15.42
C SER A 9 12.46 -16.67 -16.76
N GLY A 10 13.39 -15.96 -17.38
CA GLY A 10 13.19 -15.26 -18.65
C GLY A 10 13.34 -13.72 -18.59
N ALA A 11 13.40 -13.09 -17.40
CA ALA A 11 13.74 -11.68 -17.31
C ALA A 11 15.18 -11.45 -17.75
N LYS A 12 15.38 -10.53 -18.69
CA LYS A 12 16.70 -10.11 -19.16
C LYS A 12 17.29 -9.10 -18.17
N ASP A 13 18.63 -9.04 -18.10
CA ASP A 13 19.30 -7.95 -17.42
C ASP A 13 18.82 -6.61 -18.01
N GLY A 14 18.41 -5.69 -17.13
CA GLY A 14 17.91 -4.39 -17.54
C GLY A 14 16.38 -4.24 -17.51
N GLU A 15 15.61 -5.29 -17.41
CA GLU A 15 14.15 -5.24 -17.41
C GLU A 15 13.54 -5.03 -16.00
N TRP A 16 12.22 -4.68 -15.97
CA TRP A 16 11.39 -4.59 -14.77
C TRP A 16 10.12 -5.44 -14.97
N PRO A 17 10.21 -6.78 -14.81
CA PRO A 17 9.17 -7.69 -15.28
C PRO A 17 7.99 -7.90 -14.33
N THR A 18 8.08 -7.42 -13.08
CA THR A 18 7.01 -7.49 -12.10
C THR A 18 6.79 -6.14 -11.43
N TYR A 19 5.66 -5.95 -10.79
CA TYR A 19 5.34 -4.72 -10.03
C TYR A 19 6.44 -4.36 -9.01
N GLY A 20 6.99 -5.32 -8.29
CA GLY A 20 8.03 -5.15 -7.28
C GLY A 20 9.45 -5.35 -7.77
N ALA A 21 9.74 -5.24 -9.07
CA ALA A 21 10.99 -5.60 -9.74
C ALA A 21 11.18 -7.11 -9.92
N ASP A 22 10.82 -7.89 -8.93
CA ASP A 22 10.89 -9.36 -8.89
C ASP A 22 9.75 -9.93 -8.02
N LEU A 23 9.64 -11.25 -7.95
CA LEU A 23 8.63 -11.94 -7.15
C LEU A 23 8.86 -11.83 -5.64
N ALA A 24 10.06 -11.43 -5.22
CA ALA A 24 10.44 -11.15 -3.84
C ALA A 24 10.04 -9.74 -3.38
N SER A 25 9.53 -8.89 -4.30
CA SER A 25 9.15 -7.48 -4.06
C SER A 25 10.30 -6.62 -3.54
N THR A 26 11.52 -6.83 -4.08
CA THR A 26 12.70 -6.11 -3.61
C THR A 26 12.76 -4.65 -4.06
N ARG A 27 12.10 -4.30 -5.17
CA ARG A 27 12.22 -2.96 -5.81
C ARG A 27 13.67 -2.52 -5.99
N TYR A 28 14.54 -3.48 -6.31
CA TYR A 28 15.97 -3.30 -6.47
C TYR A 28 16.41 -3.60 -7.90
N ARG A 29 17.32 -2.77 -8.42
CA ARG A 29 18.12 -3.05 -9.62
C ARG A 29 19.57 -2.61 -9.39
N PRO A 30 20.57 -3.44 -9.72
CA PRO A 30 21.99 -3.14 -9.49
C PRO A 30 22.56 -2.14 -10.51
N PHE A 31 21.78 -1.12 -10.87
CA PHE A 31 22.21 -0.11 -11.83
C PHE A 31 22.93 1.02 -11.11
N ASP A 32 23.99 1.54 -11.73
CA ASP A 32 24.85 2.60 -11.22
C ASP A 32 25.18 3.69 -12.25
N GLN A 33 24.54 3.67 -13.43
CA GLN A 33 24.72 4.73 -14.42
C GLN A 33 24.20 6.08 -13.89
N ILE A 34 23.11 6.04 -13.13
CA ILE A 34 22.58 7.19 -12.38
C ILE A 34 23.04 7.04 -10.94
N ASP A 35 23.85 8.02 -10.49
CA ASP A 35 24.47 8.05 -9.16
C ASP A 35 24.44 9.45 -8.51
N ALA A 36 25.09 9.61 -7.36
CA ALA A 36 25.14 10.85 -6.62
C ALA A 36 25.80 12.02 -7.40
N SER A 37 26.67 11.74 -8.36
CA SER A 37 27.41 12.77 -9.12
C SER A 37 26.60 13.37 -10.28
N ASN A 38 25.55 12.65 -10.71
CA ASN A 38 24.83 13.01 -11.93
C ASN A 38 23.30 13.06 -11.77
N PHE A 39 22.71 12.68 -10.64
CA PHE A 39 21.25 12.68 -10.45
C PHE A 39 20.61 14.04 -10.76
N ASN A 40 21.22 15.15 -10.36
CA ASN A 40 20.72 16.50 -10.65
C ASN A 40 20.79 16.91 -12.12
N LYS A 41 21.42 16.09 -12.95
CA LYS A 41 21.55 16.33 -14.40
C LYS A 41 20.52 15.55 -15.21
N LEU A 42 19.66 14.78 -14.54
CA LEU A 42 18.58 14.05 -15.20
C LEU A 42 17.63 15.02 -15.91
N GLU A 43 17.24 14.63 -17.12
CA GLU A 43 16.26 15.34 -17.94
C GLU A 43 15.03 14.45 -18.18
N LEU A 44 13.90 15.09 -18.45
CA LEU A 44 12.69 14.39 -18.88
C LEU A 44 12.93 13.80 -20.27
N ALA A 45 12.97 12.48 -20.36
CA ALA A 45 13.11 11.76 -21.63
C ALA A 45 11.79 11.75 -22.40
N TRP A 46 10.71 11.45 -21.68
CA TRP A 46 9.35 11.45 -22.21
C TRP A 46 8.33 11.52 -21.07
N SER A 47 7.09 11.89 -21.41
CA SER A 47 5.96 11.81 -20.50
C SER A 47 4.74 11.22 -21.21
N PHE A 48 3.84 10.60 -20.42
CA PHE A 48 2.59 10.04 -20.92
C PHE A 48 1.43 10.46 -20.03
N LYS A 49 0.57 11.34 -20.55
CA LYS A 49 -0.63 11.84 -19.90
C LYS A 49 -1.77 10.85 -20.04
N THR A 50 -2.55 10.61 -18.98
CA THR A 50 -3.63 9.60 -18.96
C THR A 50 -5.02 10.17 -19.22
N ASP A 51 -5.16 11.46 -19.49
CA ASP A 51 -6.42 12.21 -19.53
C ASP A 51 -7.43 11.68 -20.56
N SER A 52 -6.95 11.11 -21.69
CA SER A 52 -7.78 10.55 -22.75
C SER A 52 -8.26 9.12 -22.49
N LEU A 53 -7.85 8.51 -21.38
CA LEU A 53 -8.10 7.09 -21.08
C LEU A 53 -9.22 6.91 -20.05
N GLY A 54 -10.41 7.39 -20.38
CA GLY A 54 -11.57 7.27 -19.50
C GLY A 54 -12.59 8.38 -19.75
N THR A 55 -13.60 8.44 -18.87
CA THR A 55 -14.68 9.43 -19.00
C THR A 55 -14.29 10.80 -18.44
N ARG A 56 -13.25 10.87 -17.65
CA ARG A 56 -12.68 12.09 -17.06
C ARG A 56 -11.20 11.90 -16.74
N PRO A 57 -10.44 12.97 -16.50
CA PRO A 57 -9.06 12.87 -16.01
C PRO A 57 -8.99 12.10 -14.68
N GLU A 58 -7.92 11.35 -14.49
CA GLU A 58 -7.61 10.63 -13.27
C GLU A 58 -6.69 11.46 -12.37
N TYR A 59 -7.06 11.65 -11.11
CA TYR A 59 -6.27 12.41 -10.15
C TYR A 59 -5.60 11.53 -9.07
N LYS A 60 -5.64 10.20 -9.28
CA LYS A 60 -5.03 9.22 -8.39
C LYS A 60 -4.45 8.06 -9.20
N LEU A 61 -3.33 8.33 -9.89
CA LEU A 61 -2.60 7.34 -10.69
C LEU A 61 -1.61 6.61 -9.80
N GLU A 62 -1.89 5.35 -9.42
CA GLU A 62 -1.06 4.56 -8.51
C GLU A 62 -0.13 3.55 -9.22
N GLY A 63 -0.10 3.56 -10.54
CA GLY A 63 0.57 2.54 -11.35
C GLY A 63 2.09 2.53 -11.21
N THR A 64 2.67 1.32 -11.15
CA THR A 64 4.08 1.06 -11.42
C THR A 64 4.16 0.24 -12.71
N PRO A 65 4.77 0.77 -13.79
CA PRO A 65 4.85 0.06 -15.06
C PRO A 65 5.74 -1.19 -14.99
N LEU A 66 5.51 -2.13 -15.92
CA LEU A 66 6.47 -3.16 -16.28
C LEU A 66 7.30 -2.71 -17.49
N MET A 67 8.55 -3.10 -17.59
CA MET A 67 9.35 -2.92 -18.82
C MET A 67 9.94 -4.25 -19.26
N ILE A 68 9.56 -4.70 -20.46
CA ILE A 68 9.93 -6.01 -21.00
C ILE A 68 10.14 -5.89 -22.50
N ASN A 69 11.27 -6.35 -22.99
CA ASN A 69 11.63 -6.33 -24.42
C ASN A 69 11.53 -4.92 -25.07
N GLY A 70 11.82 -3.85 -24.33
CA GLY A 70 11.73 -2.47 -24.82
C GLY A 70 10.33 -1.88 -24.85
N VAL A 71 9.32 -2.60 -24.33
CA VAL A 71 7.94 -2.12 -24.19
C VAL A 71 7.61 -1.91 -22.73
N LEU A 72 7.00 -0.78 -22.43
CA LEU A 72 6.51 -0.44 -21.12
C LEU A 72 5.01 -0.69 -21.06
N TYR A 73 4.56 -1.53 -20.13
CA TYR A 73 3.15 -1.88 -19.92
C TYR A 73 2.66 -1.30 -18.61
N THR A 74 1.50 -0.67 -18.63
CA THR A 74 0.89 -0.12 -17.41
C THR A 74 -0.62 -0.01 -17.52
N THR A 75 -1.28 0.21 -16.38
CA THR A 75 -2.68 0.61 -16.33
C THR A 75 -2.82 2.12 -16.24
N ALA A 76 -3.84 2.69 -16.85
CA ALA A 76 -4.08 4.11 -16.88
C ALA A 76 -5.55 4.46 -17.06
N GLY A 77 -5.93 5.66 -16.61
CA GLY A 77 -7.28 6.20 -16.77
C GLY A 77 -8.34 5.59 -15.86
N THR A 78 -9.48 6.26 -15.76
CA THR A 78 -10.53 5.95 -14.79
C THR A 78 -11.29 4.63 -15.06
N ARG A 79 -11.06 4.01 -16.21
CA ARG A 79 -11.61 2.68 -16.57
C ARG A 79 -10.57 1.56 -16.48
N ARG A 80 -9.37 1.84 -15.98
CA ARG A 80 -8.26 0.88 -15.92
C ARG A 80 -7.93 0.29 -17.29
N SER A 81 -7.70 1.18 -18.27
CA SER A 81 -7.18 0.76 -19.56
C SER A 81 -5.75 0.25 -19.41
N VAL A 82 -5.39 -0.76 -20.19
CA VAL A 82 -4.00 -1.24 -20.32
C VAL A 82 -3.39 -0.53 -21.50
N VAL A 83 -2.20 0.04 -21.32
CA VAL A 83 -1.42 0.67 -22.38
C VAL A 83 -0.06 0.01 -22.52
N ALA A 84 0.40 -0.11 -23.77
CA ALA A 84 1.78 -0.44 -24.11
C ALA A 84 2.45 0.76 -24.75
N LEU A 85 3.59 1.15 -24.21
CA LEU A 85 4.37 2.28 -24.69
C LEU A 85 5.76 1.81 -25.14
N ASP A 86 6.31 2.43 -26.16
CA ASP A 86 7.74 2.32 -26.46
C ASP A 86 8.53 2.86 -25.25
N ALA A 87 9.39 2.05 -24.66
CA ALA A 87 10.08 2.42 -23.44
C ALA A 87 11.15 3.48 -23.63
N ALA A 88 11.62 3.74 -24.86
CA ALA A 88 12.60 4.79 -25.16
C ALA A 88 11.95 6.16 -25.37
N THR A 89 10.73 6.20 -25.92
CA THR A 89 10.08 7.42 -26.43
C THR A 89 8.76 7.76 -25.73
N GLY A 90 8.13 6.81 -25.05
CA GLY A 90 6.78 6.98 -24.48
C GLY A 90 5.65 6.92 -25.51
N GLU A 91 5.95 6.59 -26.79
CA GLU A 91 4.95 6.46 -27.84
C GLU A 91 3.96 5.34 -27.52
N LEU A 92 2.66 5.62 -27.70
CA LEU A 92 1.60 4.64 -27.50
C LEU A 92 1.59 3.61 -28.64
N LEU A 93 1.88 2.35 -28.32
CA LEU A 93 1.87 1.25 -29.29
C LEU A 93 0.47 0.63 -29.44
N TRP A 94 -0.20 0.38 -28.32
CA TRP A 94 -1.59 -0.09 -28.28
C TRP A 94 -2.26 0.24 -26.95
N VAL A 95 -3.58 0.24 -26.94
CA VAL A 95 -4.42 0.40 -25.77
C VAL A 95 -5.55 -0.63 -25.78
N HIS A 96 -5.84 -1.20 -24.61
CA HIS A 96 -6.99 -2.07 -24.38
C HIS A 96 -7.81 -1.55 -23.21
N GLY A 97 -9.14 -1.60 -23.32
CA GLY A 97 -10.05 -1.18 -22.26
C GLY A 97 -11.35 -1.98 -22.28
N GLU A 98 -11.83 -2.36 -21.10
CA GLU A 98 -13.09 -3.06 -20.93
C GLU A 98 -14.23 -2.10 -20.62
N HIS A 99 -15.39 -2.33 -21.28
CA HIS A 99 -16.62 -1.62 -21.00
C HIS A 99 -17.53 -2.47 -20.10
N GLU A 100 -17.48 -2.22 -18.80
CA GLU A 100 -18.15 -3.07 -17.80
C GLU A 100 -19.54 -2.58 -17.37
N GLY A 101 -19.98 -1.40 -17.86
CA GLY A 101 -21.31 -0.84 -17.58
C GLY A 101 -21.62 -0.76 -16.08
N ALA A 102 -22.81 -1.21 -15.68
CA ALA A 102 -23.27 -1.19 -14.28
C ALA A 102 -22.30 -1.96 -13.33
N ARG A 103 -21.70 -3.04 -13.81
CA ARG A 103 -20.75 -3.83 -13.01
C ARG A 103 -19.50 -3.03 -12.65
N GLY A 104 -18.94 -2.29 -13.58
CA GLY A 104 -17.80 -1.40 -13.33
C GLY A 104 -18.18 -0.21 -12.44
N ALA A 105 -19.38 0.34 -12.62
CA ALA A 105 -19.88 1.43 -11.80
C ALA A 105 -20.14 1.01 -10.33
N ALA A 106 -20.55 -0.24 -10.11
CA ALA A 106 -20.76 -0.80 -8.75
C ALA A 106 -19.47 -1.25 -8.06
N ALA A 107 -18.33 -1.25 -8.76
CA ALA A 107 -17.08 -1.78 -8.25
C ALA A 107 -16.58 -1.00 -7.02
N PRO A 108 -16.11 -1.68 -5.94
CA PRO A 108 -15.56 -1.00 -4.77
C PRO A 108 -14.17 -0.40 -5.05
N ARG A 109 -13.42 -0.99 -5.99
CA ARG A 109 -12.05 -0.56 -6.33
C ARG A 109 -11.99 -0.16 -7.80
N GLN A 110 -12.24 1.10 -8.06
CA GLN A 110 -12.26 1.71 -9.38
C GLN A 110 -10.89 2.29 -9.76
N LEU A 111 -10.84 3.18 -10.75
CA LEU A 111 -9.64 3.84 -11.25
C LEU A 111 -8.63 2.89 -11.92
N SER A 112 -7.46 3.42 -12.28
CA SER A 112 -6.42 2.72 -13.03
C SER A 112 -5.82 1.52 -12.31
N GLY A 113 -5.95 1.46 -10.98
CA GLY A 113 -5.24 0.43 -10.21
C GLY A 113 -3.74 0.64 -10.18
N ARG A 114 -2.98 -0.41 -9.80
CA ARG A 114 -1.56 -0.31 -9.51
C ARG A 114 -0.65 -0.92 -10.56
N GLY A 115 -1.18 -1.65 -11.54
CA GLY A 115 -0.38 -2.21 -12.63
C GLY A 115 -0.86 -3.59 -13.10
N LEU A 116 0.07 -4.36 -13.62
CA LEU A 116 -0.14 -5.55 -14.43
C LEU A 116 0.75 -6.70 -13.96
N ALA A 117 0.45 -7.92 -14.42
CA ALA A 117 1.38 -9.03 -14.41
C ALA A 117 1.75 -9.44 -15.84
N TYR A 118 2.91 -10.01 -15.99
CA TYR A 118 3.43 -10.54 -17.25
C TYR A 118 3.73 -12.02 -17.12
N TRP A 119 3.46 -12.75 -18.18
CA TRP A 119 3.81 -14.16 -18.34
C TRP A 119 4.32 -14.41 -19.76
N SER A 120 5.32 -15.28 -19.88
CA SER A 120 5.80 -15.73 -21.20
C SER A 120 6.32 -17.16 -21.18
N ASP A 121 6.20 -17.79 -22.33
CA ASP A 121 6.94 -18.99 -22.67
C ASP A 121 7.67 -18.81 -24.02
N SER A 122 8.13 -19.88 -24.64
CA SER A 122 8.82 -19.81 -25.93
C SER A 122 7.93 -19.38 -27.11
N LYS A 123 6.62 -19.35 -26.94
CA LYS A 123 5.65 -19.12 -28.02
C LYS A 123 4.74 -17.92 -27.80
N GLU A 124 4.36 -17.68 -26.55
CA GLU A 124 3.36 -16.68 -26.17
C GLU A 124 3.88 -15.71 -25.11
N GLN A 125 3.38 -14.50 -25.15
CA GLN A 125 3.62 -13.47 -24.15
C GLN A 125 2.28 -12.85 -23.78
N ARG A 126 1.97 -12.79 -22.49
CA ARG A 126 0.67 -12.34 -21.98
C ARG A 126 0.82 -11.24 -20.95
N ILE A 127 -0.06 -10.25 -21.03
CA ILE A 127 -0.33 -9.28 -19.98
C ILE A 127 -1.62 -9.72 -19.28
N LEU A 128 -1.58 -9.78 -17.94
CA LEU A 128 -2.73 -10.13 -17.11
C LEU A 128 -3.06 -8.98 -16.16
N TYR A 129 -4.35 -8.68 -16.04
CA TYR A 129 -4.82 -7.67 -15.10
C TYR A 129 -6.23 -7.97 -14.58
N VAL A 130 -6.60 -7.33 -13.47
CA VAL A 130 -7.95 -7.40 -12.93
C VAL A 130 -8.67 -6.10 -13.25
N THR A 131 -9.84 -6.20 -13.90
CA THR A 131 -10.69 -5.04 -14.22
C THR A 131 -11.34 -4.47 -12.95
N PRO A 132 -11.85 -3.21 -12.97
CA PRO A 132 -12.66 -2.68 -11.88
C PRO A 132 -13.81 -3.61 -11.47
N GLY A 133 -14.55 -4.17 -12.44
CA GLY A 133 -15.66 -5.10 -12.20
C GLY A 133 -15.25 -6.52 -11.77
N TYR A 134 -13.98 -6.71 -11.37
CA TYR A 134 -13.43 -7.96 -10.86
C TYR A 134 -13.52 -9.10 -11.89
N ARG A 135 -12.84 -8.89 -13.01
CA ARG A 135 -12.58 -9.89 -14.05
C ARG A 135 -11.08 -10.02 -14.28
N LEU A 136 -10.58 -11.22 -14.40
CA LEU A 136 -9.18 -11.48 -14.80
C LEU A 136 -9.12 -11.58 -16.31
N VAL A 137 -8.35 -10.71 -16.95
CA VAL A 137 -8.18 -10.63 -18.40
C VAL A 137 -6.75 -11.00 -18.77
N ALA A 138 -6.58 -11.80 -19.82
CA ALA A 138 -5.30 -12.10 -20.43
C ALA A 138 -5.25 -11.51 -21.84
N LEU A 139 -4.27 -10.64 -22.10
CA LEU A 139 -4.01 -10.00 -23.38
C LEU A 139 -2.73 -10.56 -24.01
N ASP A 140 -2.71 -10.71 -25.31
CA ASP A 140 -1.45 -10.86 -26.05
C ASP A 140 -0.59 -9.61 -25.86
N ALA A 141 0.63 -9.77 -25.38
CA ALA A 141 1.48 -8.64 -25.00
C ALA A 141 1.90 -7.77 -26.20
N LYS A 142 1.94 -8.33 -27.41
CA LYS A 142 2.34 -7.60 -28.63
C LYS A 142 1.22 -6.76 -29.21
N THR A 143 -0.03 -7.23 -29.06
CA THR A 143 -1.16 -6.65 -29.79
C THR A 143 -2.23 -6.02 -28.89
N GLY A 144 -2.23 -6.34 -27.58
CA GLY A 144 -3.29 -5.93 -26.65
C GLY A 144 -4.63 -6.64 -26.87
N VAL A 145 -4.69 -7.65 -27.73
CA VAL A 145 -5.91 -8.41 -28.01
C VAL A 145 -6.12 -9.49 -26.95
N PRO A 146 -7.35 -9.70 -26.45
CA PRO A 146 -7.64 -10.78 -25.52
C PRO A 146 -7.28 -12.15 -26.10
N VAL A 147 -6.63 -12.99 -25.26
CA VAL A 147 -6.20 -14.34 -25.66
C VAL A 147 -7.38 -15.31 -25.65
N PRO A 148 -7.89 -15.79 -26.79
CA PRO A 148 -9.16 -16.54 -26.87
C PRO A 148 -9.20 -17.82 -26.05
N THR A 149 -8.03 -18.45 -25.83
CA THR A 149 -7.89 -19.72 -25.10
C THR A 149 -7.90 -19.54 -23.57
N PHE A 150 -7.89 -18.29 -23.07
CA PHE A 150 -7.95 -18.00 -21.65
C PHE A 150 -9.39 -17.75 -21.21
N GLY A 151 -9.92 -18.58 -20.31
CA GLY A 151 -11.29 -18.49 -19.82
C GLY A 151 -12.33 -18.47 -20.95
N LYS A 152 -13.20 -17.50 -20.92
CA LYS A 152 -14.16 -17.26 -21.99
C LYS A 152 -13.71 -16.05 -22.82
N ASN A 153 -13.11 -16.31 -24.00
CA ASN A 153 -12.64 -15.25 -24.91
C ASN A 153 -11.64 -14.25 -24.25
N GLY A 154 -10.66 -14.76 -23.50
CA GLY A 154 -9.65 -13.94 -22.85
C GLY A 154 -9.97 -13.50 -21.43
N LEU A 155 -11.08 -14.00 -20.84
CA LEU A 155 -11.63 -13.46 -19.62
C LEU A 155 -12.12 -14.56 -18.66
N VAL A 156 -11.81 -14.38 -17.35
CA VAL A 156 -12.37 -15.16 -16.24
C VAL A 156 -13.22 -14.24 -15.35
N ASP A 157 -14.47 -14.61 -15.10
CA ASP A 157 -15.34 -13.88 -14.17
C ASP A 157 -15.00 -14.24 -12.72
N LEU A 158 -14.32 -13.32 -12.06
CA LEU A 158 -13.88 -13.52 -10.68
C LEU A 158 -14.99 -13.36 -9.63
N LYS A 159 -16.19 -12.86 -9.96
CA LYS A 159 -17.33 -12.83 -9.02
C LYS A 159 -18.01 -14.21 -8.89
N GLN A 160 -17.79 -15.12 -9.84
CA GLN A 160 -18.27 -16.50 -9.72
C GLN A 160 -17.65 -17.20 -8.50
N GLY A 161 -18.47 -17.83 -7.67
CA GLY A 161 -18.05 -18.54 -6.47
C GLY A 161 -17.66 -17.65 -5.28
N VAL A 162 -17.81 -16.33 -5.39
CA VAL A 162 -17.65 -15.41 -4.26
C VAL A 162 -18.94 -15.37 -3.44
N VAL A 163 -18.82 -15.43 -2.12
CA VAL A 163 -19.97 -15.60 -1.23
C VAL A 163 -19.97 -14.60 -0.08
N TYR A 164 -21.16 -14.43 0.51
CA TYR A 164 -21.38 -13.79 1.81
C TYR A 164 -22.14 -14.75 2.73
N GLY A 165 -22.35 -14.35 3.99
CA GLY A 165 -23.12 -15.16 4.93
C GLY A 165 -22.53 -16.56 5.13
N THR A 166 -23.37 -17.57 5.07
CA THR A 166 -22.99 -18.99 5.22
C THR A 166 -22.63 -19.67 3.90
N GLY A 167 -22.55 -18.93 2.79
CA GLY A 167 -22.19 -19.46 1.49
C GLY A 167 -23.07 -18.98 0.34
N GLN A 168 -23.86 -17.93 0.53
CA GLN A 168 -24.69 -17.36 -0.53
C GLN A 168 -23.83 -16.66 -1.56
N GLN A 169 -24.03 -16.97 -2.86
CA GLN A 169 -23.35 -16.29 -3.98
C GLN A 169 -23.72 -14.81 -3.99
N ILE A 170 -22.74 -13.93 -4.14
CA ILE A 170 -23.00 -12.50 -4.32
C ILE A 170 -23.64 -12.22 -5.67
N ASP A 171 -24.30 -11.07 -5.80
CA ASP A 171 -24.79 -10.60 -7.12
C ASP A 171 -23.62 -10.35 -8.08
N LEU A 172 -23.72 -10.87 -9.31
CA LEU A 172 -22.61 -10.81 -10.27
C LEU A 172 -22.39 -9.40 -10.87
N VAL A 173 -23.36 -8.50 -10.73
CA VAL A 173 -23.25 -7.11 -11.16
C VAL A 173 -22.91 -6.21 -9.99
N ASN A 174 -23.77 -6.19 -8.96
CA ASN A 174 -23.70 -5.24 -7.84
C ASN A 174 -22.97 -5.79 -6.61
N GLY A 175 -22.70 -7.09 -6.54
CA GLY A 175 -22.01 -7.71 -5.40
C GLY A 175 -20.64 -7.07 -5.15
N GLU A 176 -20.38 -6.76 -3.91
CA GLU A 176 -19.22 -5.95 -3.50
C GLU A 176 -17.95 -6.80 -3.38
N ILE A 177 -17.14 -6.75 -4.41
CA ILE A 177 -15.76 -7.25 -4.43
C ILE A 177 -15.02 -6.64 -5.61
N GLY A 178 -13.74 -6.38 -5.46
CA GLY A 178 -12.85 -5.87 -6.50
C GLY A 178 -11.39 -6.15 -6.19
N LEU A 179 -10.50 -5.53 -6.93
CA LEU A 179 -9.08 -5.50 -6.65
C LEU A 179 -8.46 -4.35 -7.44
N HIS A 180 -7.53 -3.63 -6.84
CA HIS A 180 -6.75 -2.58 -7.51
C HIS A 180 -5.24 -2.84 -7.48
N SER A 181 -4.75 -3.81 -6.69
CA SER A 181 -3.38 -4.32 -6.83
C SER A 181 -3.22 -5.23 -8.05
N THR A 182 -1.99 -5.54 -8.38
CA THR A 182 -1.69 -6.40 -9.53
C THR A 182 -1.92 -7.87 -9.16
N PRO A 183 -2.40 -8.71 -10.09
CA PRO A 183 -2.22 -10.14 -9.93
C PRO A 183 -0.72 -10.46 -9.94
N ILE A 184 -0.32 -11.61 -9.40
CA ILE A 184 1.06 -12.07 -9.49
C ILE A 184 1.13 -13.38 -10.29
N VAL A 185 2.15 -13.49 -11.12
CA VAL A 185 2.40 -14.70 -11.92
C VAL A 185 3.68 -15.37 -11.44
N ALA A 186 3.57 -16.64 -11.11
CA ALA A 186 4.71 -17.50 -10.76
C ALA A 186 4.57 -18.84 -11.51
N LYS A 187 5.58 -19.21 -12.28
CA LYS A 187 5.52 -20.36 -13.21
C LYS A 187 4.27 -20.24 -14.12
N ASP A 188 3.42 -21.25 -14.15
CA ASP A 188 2.17 -21.26 -14.93
C ASP A 188 0.92 -20.92 -14.08
N VAL A 189 1.10 -20.25 -12.96
CA VAL A 189 0.03 -19.89 -12.02
C VAL A 189 -0.11 -18.37 -11.93
N VAL A 190 -1.33 -17.84 -12.12
CA VAL A 190 -1.69 -16.47 -11.80
C VAL A 190 -2.53 -16.43 -10.53
N ILE A 191 -2.12 -15.61 -9.55
CA ILE A 191 -2.75 -15.50 -8.23
C ILE A 191 -3.40 -14.13 -8.11
N VAL A 192 -4.64 -14.13 -7.63
CA VAL A 192 -5.49 -12.93 -7.50
C VAL A 192 -6.04 -12.84 -6.09
N GLY A 193 -5.81 -11.70 -5.45
CA GLY A 193 -6.42 -11.34 -4.16
C GLY A 193 -7.83 -10.79 -4.31
N SER A 194 -8.32 -10.17 -3.24
CA SER A 194 -9.63 -9.53 -3.20
C SER A 194 -9.61 -8.30 -2.30
N ALA A 195 -10.51 -7.36 -2.59
CA ALA A 195 -10.72 -6.14 -1.83
C ALA A 195 -12.20 -5.77 -1.83
N MET A 196 -12.69 -5.25 -0.73
CA MET A 196 -14.06 -4.78 -0.59
C MET A 196 -14.09 -3.25 -0.40
N ARG A 197 -15.28 -2.67 -0.29
CA ARG A 197 -15.47 -1.28 0.15
C ARG A 197 -15.58 -1.32 1.67
N GLU A 198 -14.52 -0.93 2.30
CA GLU A 198 -14.44 -0.86 3.75
C GLU A 198 -14.37 0.59 4.23
N GLY A 199 -14.27 0.78 5.50
CA GLY A 199 -14.19 2.07 6.17
C GLY A 199 -14.86 2.01 7.54
N GLY A 200 -14.79 3.12 8.26
CA GLY A 200 -15.32 3.20 9.62
C GLY A 200 -16.85 3.18 9.73
N THR A 201 -17.58 3.14 8.59
CA THR A 201 -19.07 3.14 8.57
C THR A 201 -19.60 2.08 7.60
N PRO A 202 -19.30 0.78 7.79
CA PRO A 202 -19.86 -0.26 6.92
C PRO A 202 -21.38 -0.28 7.03
N LYS A 203 -22.06 -0.44 5.88
CA LYS A 203 -23.51 -0.52 5.85
C LYS A 203 -24.03 -1.79 6.54
N THR A 204 -23.29 -2.86 6.45
CA THR A 204 -23.63 -4.16 7.04
C THR A 204 -22.39 -4.88 7.52
N HIS A 205 -22.52 -5.60 8.65
CA HIS A 205 -21.49 -6.53 9.12
C HIS A 205 -21.48 -7.84 8.32
N ASN A 206 -22.60 -8.20 7.66
CA ASN A 206 -22.70 -9.40 6.83
C ASN A 206 -22.22 -9.09 5.39
N ASN A 207 -20.94 -8.82 5.24
CA ASN A 207 -20.34 -8.41 3.98
C ASN A 207 -19.76 -9.59 3.18
N THR A 208 -19.33 -9.32 1.94
CA THR A 208 -18.63 -10.27 1.08
C THR A 208 -17.39 -10.81 1.78
N LYS A 209 -17.17 -12.11 1.71
CA LYS A 209 -15.99 -12.75 2.31
C LYS A 209 -14.78 -12.67 1.41
N GLY A 210 -13.64 -12.30 1.99
CA GLY A 210 -12.35 -12.28 1.33
C GLY A 210 -11.87 -13.66 0.93
N LEU A 211 -11.06 -13.69 -0.11
CA LEU A 211 -10.45 -14.92 -0.62
C LEU A 211 -9.23 -14.59 -1.50
N VAL A 212 -8.37 -15.58 -1.67
CA VAL A 212 -7.32 -15.58 -2.68
C VAL A 212 -7.50 -16.77 -3.59
N ARG A 213 -7.36 -16.59 -4.90
CA ARG A 213 -7.51 -17.66 -5.89
C ARG A 213 -6.34 -17.72 -6.85
N ALA A 214 -6.02 -18.92 -7.26
CA ALA A 214 -5.05 -19.16 -8.32
C ALA A 214 -5.70 -19.79 -9.54
N PHE A 215 -5.21 -19.39 -10.70
CA PHE A 215 -5.68 -19.87 -11.99
C PHE A 215 -4.50 -20.32 -12.84
N ASN A 216 -4.74 -21.28 -13.72
CA ASN A 216 -3.76 -21.64 -14.74
C ASN A 216 -3.61 -20.46 -15.71
N VAL A 217 -2.38 -19.96 -15.89
CA VAL A 217 -2.11 -18.75 -16.70
C VAL A 217 -2.40 -18.94 -18.18
N ARG A 218 -2.41 -20.19 -18.68
CA ARG A 218 -2.70 -20.49 -20.09
C ARG A 218 -4.18 -20.60 -20.37
N THR A 219 -4.94 -21.23 -19.46
CA THR A 219 -6.34 -21.60 -19.69
C THR A 219 -7.34 -20.79 -18.89
N GLY A 220 -6.93 -20.08 -17.83
CA GLY A 220 -7.84 -19.43 -16.89
C GLY A 220 -8.61 -20.39 -15.98
N GLN A 221 -8.27 -21.69 -15.97
CA GLN A 221 -8.92 -22.66 -15.09
C GLN A 221 -8.53 -22.39 -13.64
N LEU A 222 -9.52 -22.38 -12.74
CA LEU A 222 -9.30 -22.30 -11.29
C LEU A 222 -8.50 -23.51 -10.81
N LEU A 223 -7.40 -23.26 -10.10
CA LEU A 223 -6.54 -24.29 -9.52
C LEU A 223 -6.85 -24.49 -8.05
N TRP A 224 -6.96 -23.41 -7.29
CA TRP A 224 -7.29 -23.45 -5.85
C TRP A 224 -7.91 -22.15 -5.36
N THR A 225 -8.57 -22.23 -4.21
CA THR A 225 -9.11 -21.11 -3.44
C THR A 225 -8.61 -21.21 -2.01
N CYS A 226 -8.10 -20.10 -1.47
CA CYS A 226 -7.78 -19.92 -0.06
C CYS A 226 -8.84 -19.00 0.58
N ASN A 227 -9.63 -19.54 1.52
CA ASN A 227 -10.60 -18.79 2.28
C ASN A 227 -9.88 -18.03 3.41
N THR A 228 -9.97 -16.73 3.43
CA THR A 228 -9.33 -15.89 4.47
C THR A 228 -10.20 -15.75 5.71
N ILE A 229 -11.52 -15.98 5.59
CA ILE A 229 -12.41 -16.29 6.70
C ILE A 229 -12.67 -17.80 6.67
N PRO A 230 -12.10 -18.58 7.61
CA PRO A 230 -12.22 -20.04 7.60
C PRO A 230 -13.66 -20.52 7.75
N ARG A 231 -13.99 -21.58 7.02
CA ARG A 231 -15.31 -22.24 7.08
C ARG A 231 -15.32 -23.28 8.20
N PRO A 232 -16.50 -23.78 8.63
CA PRO A 232 -16.57 -24.88 9.58
C PRO A 232 -15.72 -26.08 9.15
N GLY A 233 -14.86 -26.54 10.05
CA GLY A 233 -13.89 -27.61 9.80
C GLY A 233 -12.55 -27.15 9.22
N GLU A 234 -12.40 -25.89 8.76
CA GLU A 234 -11.12 -25.31 8.40
C GLU A 234 -10.40 -24.78 9.64
N PHE A 235 -9.07 -24.77 9.61
CA PHE A 235 -8.23 -24.25 10.67
C PHE A 235 -8.51 -22.77 10.91
N GLY A 236 -8.68 -22.36 12.17
CA GLY A 236 -8.92 -20.98 12.58
C GLY A 236 -10.38 -20.57 12.63
N ASN A 237 -11.33 -21.42 12.21
CA ASN A 237 -12.76 -21.12 12.34
C ASN A 237 -13.20 -20.95 13.81
N ASP A 238 -12.58 -21.68 14.71
CA ASP A 238 -12.77 -21.61 16.15
C ASP A 238 -12.37 -20.27 16.80
N THR A 239 -11.59 -19.47 16.09
CA THR A 239 -11.21 -18.11 16.53
C THR A 239 -12.31 -17.06 16.28
N TRP A 240 -13.37 -17.44 15.59
CA TRP A 240 -14.58 -16.65 15.33
C TRP A 240 -15.68 -17.11 16.30
N LEU A 241 -15.62 -16.57 17.52
CA LEU A 241 -16.56 -16.97 18.58
C LEU A 241 -18.03 -16.69 18.20
N ASN A 242 -18.94 -17.44 18.79
CA ASN A 242 -20.39 -17.32 18.54
C ASN A 242 -20.78 -17.50 17.06
N ASN A 243 -20.00 -18.28 16.30
CA ASN A 243 -20.20 -18.48 14.86
C ASN A 243 -20.17 -17.18 14.05
N SER A 244 -19.47 -16.15 14.51
CA SER A 244 -19.43 -14.83 13.87
C SER A 244 -18.82 -14.86 12.44
N TRP A 245 -18.06 -15.90 12.09
CA TRP A 245 -17.64 -16.15 10.70
C TRP A 245 -18.81 -16.13 9.70
N ALA A 246 -20.01 -16.56 10.14
CA ALA A 246 -21.18 -16.66 9.28
C ALA A 246 -21.77 -15.30 8.88
N ILE A 247 -21.56 -14.28 9.73
CA ILE A 247 -22.16 -12.95 9.57
C ILE A 247 -21.12 -11.84 9.44
N ASN A 248 -19.89 -12.18 9.07
CA ASN A 248 -18.84 -11.20 8.83
C ASN A 248 -18.25 -11.37 7.42
N GLY A 249 -17.58 -10.35 6.94
CA GLY A 249 -16.96 -10.32 5.62
C GLY A 249 -15.59 -9.65 5.64
N ASN A 250 -15.19 -9.12 4.47
CA ASN A 250 -13.86 -8.59 4.21
C ASN A 250 -12.76 -9.63 4.45
N THR A 251 -11.63 -9.26 5.05
CA THR A 251 -10.47 -10.13 5.26
C THR A 251 -9.82 -10.51 3.91
N GLY A 252 -9.80 -9.59 2.94
CA GLY A 252 -9.22 -9.83 1.62
C GLY A 252 -7.70 -9.73 1.62
N VAL A 253 -7.12 -9.81 0.43
CA VAL A 253 -5.72 -9.49 0.15
C VAL A 253 -5.71 -8.44 -0.95
N TRP A 254 -5.75 -7.17 -0.55
CA TRP A 254 -5.91 -6.05 -1.46
C TRP A 254 -4.58 -5.43 -1.90
N THR A 255 -3.48 -5.85 -1.29
CA THR A 255 -2.12 -5.38 -1.61
C THR A 255 -1.34 -6.43 -2.41
N GLN A 256 -0.05 -6.19 -2.62
CA GLN A 256 0.81 -7.08 -3.40
C GLN A 256 1.14 -8.36 -2.64
N ILE A 257 1.12 -9.45 -3.38
CA ILE A 257 1.54 -10.79 -2.95
C ILE A 257 3.00 -11.00 -3.38
N SER A 258 3.77 -11.74 -2.59
CA SER A 258 5.13 -12.17 -2.95
C SER A 258 5.23 -13.68 -3.05
N VAL A 259 6.13 -14.18 -3.88
CA VAL A 259 6.27 -15.62 -4.16
C VAL A 259 7.74 -16.02 -4.14
N ASP A 260 8.04 -17.11 -3.44
CA ASP A 260 9.30 -17.85 -3.54
C ASP A 260 9.07 -19.09 -4.43
N GLU A 261 9.51 -19.02 -5.68
CA GLU A 261 9.31 -20.12 -6.64
C GLU A 261 10.13 -21.37 -6.33
N ASP A 262 11.27 -21.22 -5.67
CA ASP A 262 12.16 -22.33 -5.31
C ASP A 262 11.56 -23.13 -4.15
N LEU A 263 11.00 -22.41 -3.15
CA LEU A 263 10.27 -23.05 -2.05
C LEU A 263 8.85 -23.45 -2.44
N GLY A 264 8.30 -22.89 -3.51
CA GLY A 264 6.91 -23.06 -3.90
C GLY A 264 5.95 -22.46 -2.89
N LEU A 265 6.30 -21.31 -2.28
CA LEU A 265 5.51 -20.62 -1.26
C LEU A 265 5.01 -19.25 -1.76
N VAL A 266 3.78 -18.96 -1.40
CA VAL A 266 3.11 -17.67 -1.66
C VAL A 266 2.81 -17.00 -0.32
N TYR A 267 3.14 -15.72 -0.17
CA TYR A 267 2.97 -14.96 1.08
C TYR A 267 1.83 -13.96 0.90
N LEU A 268 0.77 -14.16 1.68
CA LEU A 268 -0.49 -13.42 1.60
C LEU A 268 -0.59 -12.44 2.77
N PRO A 269 -0.53 -11.13 2.52
CA PRO A 269 -0.78 -10.10 3.53
C PRO A 269 -2.28 -9.84 3.64
N VAL A 270 -2.93 -10.46 4.62
CA VAL A 270 -4.39 -10.43 4.80
C VAL A 270 -4.79 -9.19 5.59
N GLU A 271 -5.84 -8.48 5.11
CA GLU A 271 -6.44 -7.33 5.78
C GLU A 271 -7.38 -7.71 6.92
N GLU A 272 -7.88 -6.72 7.65
CA GLU A 272 -8.82 -6.94 8.75
C GLU A 272 -10.23 -7.37 8.29
N PRO A 273 -11.06 -7.92 9.20
CA PRO A 273 -12.47 -8.21 8.93
C PRO A 273 -13.34 -6.95 8.90
N THR A 274 -14.55 -7.05 8.34
CA THR A 274 -15.53 -5.94 8.32
C THR A 274 -15.71 -5.32 9.71
N GLY A 275 -15.64 -4.01 9.73
CA GLY A 275 -15.70 -3.17 10.93
C GLY A 275 -14.29 -2.76 11.38
N ASP A 276 -13.67 -1.78 10.67
CA ASP A 276 -12.30 -1.32 10.91
C ASP A 276 -12.05 -0.84 12.34
N TYR A 277 -13.10 -0.31 13.01
CA TYR A 277 -12.96 0.30 14.33
C TYR A 277 -13.92 -0.27 15.39
N TYR A 278 -14.85 -1.18 15.00
CA TYR A 278 -15.76 -1.85 15.89
C TYR A 278 -15.95 -3.32 15.48
N GLY A 279 -15.58 -4.23 16.37
CA GLY A 279 -15.63 -5.68 16.17
C GLY A 279 -16.59 -6.43 17.09
N GLY A 280 -17.51 -5.76 17.79
CA GLY A 280 -18.41 -6.41 18.77
C GLY A 280 -19.30 -7.52 18.18
N HIS A 281 -19.56 -7.49 16.88
CA HIS A 281 -20.29 -8.54 16.15
C HIS A 281 -19.41 -9.74 15.74
N ARG A 282 -18.09 -9.67 15.95
CA ARG A 282 -17.11 -10.72 15.59
C ARG A 282 -16.14 -11.05 16.73
N PRO A 283 -16.65 -11.45 17.93
CA PRO A 283 -15.78 -11.74 19.06
C PRO A 283 -14.75 -12.83 18.74
N GLY A 284 -13.58 -12.77 19.40
CA GLY A 284 -12.44 -13.66 19.19
C GLY A 284 -11.34 -13.04 18.36
N ASN A 285 -10.23 -13.75 18.13
CA ASN A 285 -9.07 -13.24 17.42
C ASN A 285 -9.26 -13.10 15.90
N ASN A 286 -10.28 -13.75 15.32
CA ASN A 286 -10.71 -13.63 13.92
C ASN A 286 -9.62 -13.96 12.88
N LEU A 287 -9.00 -15.16 12.96
CA LEU A 287 -8.10 -15.61 11.91
C LEU A 287 -8.85 -15.72 10.55
N PHE A 288 -8.29 -15.25 9.43
CA PHE A 288 -6.91 -14.75 9.26
C PHE A 288 -6.86 -13.21 9.13
N GLY A 289 -7.73 -12.47 9.81
CA GLY A 289 -7.61 -11.00 9.83
C GLY A 289 -6.22 -10.57 10.31
N GLU A 290 -5.65 -9.56 9.66
CA GLU A 290 -4.31 -8.98 9.91
C GLU A 290 -3.20 -10.02 10.12
N THR A 291 -3.18 -11.01 9.25
CA THR A 291 -2.31 -12.18 9.31
C THR A 291 -1.43 -12.30 8.06
N LEU A 292 -0.14 -12.51 8.26
CA LEU A 292 0.73 -12.98 7.17
C LEU A 292 0.57 -14.49 7.05
N VAL A 293 0.08 -14.95 5.90
CA VAL A 293 -0.19 -16.36 5.63
C VAL A 293 0.71 -16.86 4.51
N ALA A 294 1.45 -17.94 4.73
CA ALA A 294 2.17 -18.65 3.68
C ALA A 294 1.37 -19.86 3.21
N VAL A 295 1.16 -19.94 1.90
CA VAL A 295 0.46 -21.07 1.27
C VAL A 295 1.32 -21.72 0.19
N ASP A 296 1.03 -22.97 -0.10
CA ASP A 296 1.68 -23.74 -1.17
C ASP A 296 1.22 -23.20 -2.54
N LEU A 297 2.16 -22.90 -3.43
CA LEU A 297 1.89 -22.32 -4.76
C LEU A 297 0.98 -23.21 -5.63
N LYS A 298 1.08 -24.54 -5.52
CA LYS A 298 0.34 -25.48 -6.37
C LYS A 298 -1.06 -25.77 -5.83
N THR A 299 -1.22 -25.76 -4.50
CA THR A 299 -2.43 -26.28 -3.86
C THR A 299 -3.21 -25.23 -3.06
N GLY A 300 -2.62 -24.08 -2.76
CA GLY A 300 -3.20 -23.07 -1.89
C GLY A 300 -3.29 -23.48 -0.41
N GLN A 301 -2.78 -24.65 -0.03
CA GLN A 301 -2.80 -25.12 1.34
C GLN A 301 -1.87 -24.28 2.23
N ARG A 302 -2.39 -23.84 3.37
CA ARG A 302 -1.62 -23.10 4.37
C ARG A 302 -0.45 -23.95 4.88
N LYS A 303 0.76 -23.39 4.84
CA LYS A 303 1.97 -23.97 5.42
C LYS A 303 2.21 -23.42 6.82
N TRP A 304 2.14 -22.10 6.97
CA TRP A 304 2.23 -21.39 8.25
C TRP A 304 1.48 -20.07 8.18
N HIS A 305 1.30 -19.43 9.32
CA HIS A 305 0.77 -18.08 9.43
C HIS A 305 1.28 -17.42 10.72
N TYR A 306 1.22 -16.10 10.75
CA TYR A 306 1.41 -15.33 11.97
C TYR A 306 0.45 -14.13 11.98
N GLN A 307 -0.39 -14.03 13.01
CA GLN A 307 -1.31 -12.92 13.17
C GLN A 307 -0.57 -11.74 13.80
N LEU A 308 -0.52 -10.60 13.09
CA LEU A 308 0.21 -9.40 13.52
C LEU A 308 -0.62 -8.52 14.44
N VAL A 309 -1.95 -8.61 14.37
CA VAL A 309 -2.87 -7.93 15.25
C VAL A 309 -4.02 -8.88 15.61
N HIS A 310 -4.21 -9.13 16.89
CA HIS A 310 -5.32 -9.90 17.39
C HIS A 310 -6.57 -9.04 17.48
N HIS A 311 -7.70 -9.49 16.94
CA HIS A 311 -8.97 -8.77 16.96
C HIS A 311 -8.81 -7.32 16.54
N ALA A 312 -8.56 -7.12 15.27
CA ALA A 312 -8.26 -5.83 14.65
C ALA A 312 -9.37 -4.78 14.91
N LEU A 313 -8.99 -3.57 15.33
CA LEU A 313 -9.87 -2.44 15.64
C LEU A 313 -9.26 -1.08 15.24
N TRP A 314 -8.23 -1.06 14.39
CA TRP A 314 -7.45 0.14 14.12
C TRP A 314 -7.20 0.41 12.64
N ASP A 315 -7.71 -0.42 11.75
CA ASP A 315 -7.38 -0.40 10.32
C ASP A 315 -5.85 -0.54 10.12
N PHE A 316 -5.27 -1.51 10.82
CA PHE A 316 -3.84 -1.85 10.73
C PHE A 316 -3.54 -2.93 9.69
N ASP A 317 -4.35 -3.02 8.65
CA ASP A 317 -4.15 -3.95 7.54
C ASP A 317 -2.68 -4.17 7.20
N ILE A 318 -2.33 -5.40 6.86
CA ILE A 318 -1.04 -5.66 6.23
C ILE A 318 -1.08 -5.10 4.81
N SER A 319 -0.78 -3.82 4.69
CA SER A 319 -1.03 -3.01 3.49
C SER A 319 0.04 -3.09 2.42
N SER A 320 1.20 -3.71 2.70
CA SER A 320 2.36 -3.73 1.81
C SER A 320 2.81 -5.14 1.44
N ALA A 321 3.51 -5.25 0.32
CA ALA A 321 4.09 -6.52 -0.12
C ALA A 321 5.03 -7.09 0.95
N PRO A 322 4.95 -8.40 1.26
CA PRO A 322 6.01 -9.09 1.99
C PRO A 322 7.32 -9.05 1.19
N ILE A 323 8.42 -8.61 1.79
CA ILE A 323 9.73 -8.53 1.14
C ILE A 323 10.51 -9.81 1.46
N LEU A 324 10.86 -10.58 0.42
CA LEU A 324 11.65 -11.79 0.61
C LEU A 324 13.15 -11.43 0.56
N ALA A 325 13.87 -11.82 1.60
CA ALA A 325 15.27 -11.48 1.79
C ALA A 325 16.08 -12.70 2.24
N ASP A 326 17.27 -12.86 1.73
CA ASP A 326 18.26 -13.79 2.28
C ASP A 326 19.22 -12.99 3.15
N ILE A 327 19.34 -13.34 4.43
CA ILE A 327 20.04 -12.56 5.45
C ILE A 327 20.96 -13.44 6.31
N ASN A 328 21.85 -12.82 7.07
CA ASN A 328 22.77 -13.50 7.97
C ASN A 328 22.59 -13.03 9.42
N VAL A 329 21.95 -13.83 10.23
CA VAL A 329 21.71 -13.51 11.64
C VAL A 329 22.57 -14.39 12.53
N ASN A 330 23.46 -13.78 13.32
CA ASN A 330 24.36 -14.48 14.22
C ASN A 330 25.15 -15.61 13.53
N GLY A 331 25.64 -15.36 12.30
CA GLY A 331 26.41 -16.31 11.51
C GLY A 331 25.59 -17.40 10.82
N ARG A 332 24.27 -17.36 10.89
CA ARG A 332 23.37 -18.29 10.21
C ARG A 332 22.70 -17.62 9.02
N SER A 333 22.71 -18.27 7.86
CA SER A 333 21.90 -17.85 6.71
C SER A 333 20.43 -18.16 6.99
N VAL A 334 19.58 -17.17 6.83
CA VAL A 334 18.13 -17.25 7.04
C VAL A 334 17.43 -16.78 5.76
N LYS A 335 16.54 -17.60 5.25
CA LYS A 335 15.59 -17.19 4.22
C LYS A 335 14.48 -16.44 4.92
N ALA A 336 14.53 -15.11 4.91
CA ALA A 336 13.61 -14.27 5.65
C ALA A 336 12.47 -13.71 4.80
N VAL A 337 11.35 -13.39 5.45
CA VAL A 337 10.32 -12.48 4.95
C VAL A 337 10.19 -11.32 5.91
N ALA A 338 10.36 -10.10 5.40
CA ALA A 338 10.22 -8.87 6.16
C ALA A 338 8.90 -8.17 5.76
N GLN A 339 8.05 -7.90 6.74
CA GLN A 339 6.72 -7.32 6.54
C GLN A 339 6.64 -5.92 7.14
N PRO A 340 6.76 -4.86 6.32
CA PRO A 340 6.44 -3.50 6.76
C PRO A 340 4.93 -3.35 7.03
N THR A 341 4.55 -2.51 7.99
CA THR A 341 3.15 -2.38 8.40
C THR A 341 2.72 -0.92 8.61
N LYS A 342 1.40 -0.70 8.67
CA LYS A 342 0.78 0.59 9.00
C LYS A 342 1.18 1.08 10.40
N GLN A 343 1.47 0.17 11.32
CA GLN A 343 1.95 0.50 12.65
C GLN A 343 3.38 1.08 12.67
N GLY A 344 4.10 1.03 11.54
CA GLY A 344 5.51 1.39 11.49
C GLY A 344 6.41 0.39 12.23
N ILE A 345 5.99 -0.86 12.25
CA ILE A 345 6.73 -2.02 12.77
C ILE A 345 7.14 -2.89 11.58
N LEU A 346 8.37 -3.37 11.60
CA LEU A 346 8.87 -4.36 10.64
C LEU A 346 8.90 -5.72 11.33
N TYR A 347 7.99 -6.62 10.92
CA TYR A 347 8.00 -8.00 11.39
C TYR A 347 8.88 -8.85 10.47
N VAL A 348 9.76 -9.65 11.05
CA VAL A 348 10.71 -10.47 10.27
C VAL A 348 10.61 -11.93 10.69
N PHE A 349 10.35 -12.81 9.72
CA PHE A 349 10.18 -14.24 9.94
C PHE A 349 11.16 -15.04 9.07
N ASP A 350 11.52 -16.23 9.51
CA ASP A 350 12.00 -17.28 8.62
C ASP A 350 10.85 -17.63 7.67
N ARG A 351 11.05 -17.40 6.36
CA ARG A 351 9.97 -17.56 5.38
C ARG A 351 9.60 -19.00 5.07
N VAL A 352 10.44 -19.95 5.47
CA VAL A 352 10.17 -21.38 5.32
C VAL A 352 9.24 -21.89 6.41
N THR A 353 9.50 -21.48 7.65
CA THR A 353 8.84 -22.02 8.85
C THR A 353 7.81 -21.11 9.48
N GLY A 354 7.87 -19.78 9.22
CA GLY A 354 7.04 -18.78 9.87
C GLY A 354 7.51 -18.41 11.28
N HIS A 355 8.63 -18.94 11.75
CA HIS A 355 9.16 -18.54 13.05
C HIS A 355 9.75 -17.13 12.99
N PRO A 356 9.48 -16.27 14.01
CA PRO A 356 10.13 -14.98 14.13
C PRO A 356 11.66 -15.10 14.13
N VAL A 357 12.34 -14.22 13.40
CA VAL A 357 13.81 -14.18 13.38
C VAL A 357 14.34 -13.65 14.71
N TRP A 358 13.69 -12.66 15.28
CA TRP A 358 13.88 -12.21 16.65
C TRP A 358 12.62 -12.48 17.47
N PRO A 359 12.71 -12.75 18.79
CA PRO A 359 11.54 -13.07 19.60
C PRO A 359 10.44 -12.01 19.51
N PHE A 360 9.21 -12.44 19.48
CA PHE A 360 8.05 -11.58 19.68
C PHE A 360 7.50 -11.81 21.08
N GLU A 361 7.03 -10.73 21.71
CA GLU A 361 6.48 -10.73 23.05
C GLU A 361 4.98 -10.41 22.98
N GLU A 362 4.15 -11.27 23.54
CA GLU A 362 2.75 -10.96 23.80
C GLU A 362 2.66 -9.99 24.98
N ARG A 363 2.40 -8.70 24.67
CA ARG A 363 2.32 -7.66 25.69
C ARG A 363 0.88 -7.29 25.98
N PRO A 364 0.50 -7.09 27.26
CA PRO A 364 -0.81 -6.58 27.62
C PRO A 364 -1.10 -5.23 26.95
N VAL A 365 -2.35 -5.05 26.49
CA VAL A 365 -2.81 -3.81 25.85
C VAL A 365 -4.04 -3.25 26.56
N PRO A 366 -4.30 -1.92 26.44
CA PRO A 366 -5.45 -1.31 27.08
C PRO A 366 -6.76 -1.93 26.60
N LYS A 367 -7.69 -2.19 27.54
CA LYS A 367 -9.07 -2.50 27.23
C LYS A 367 -9.84 -1.21 26.97
N GLY A 368 -10.72 -1.24 25.97
CA GLY A 368 -11.62 -0.11 25.67
C GLY A 368 -12.90 -0.12 26.51
N ASP A 369 -13.78 0.84 26.22
CA ASP A 369 -15.03 1.09 26.94
C ASP A 369 -16.29 1.05 26.05
N VAL A 370 -16.15 0.58 24.80
CA VAL A 370 -17.28 0.50 23.85
C VAL A 370 -18.14 -0.71 24.21
N PRO A 371 -19.45 -0.53 24.42
CA PRO A 371 -20.34 -1.63 24.79
C PRO A 371 -20.40 -2.70 23.70
N GLY A 372 -20.43 -3.97 24.12
CA GLY A 372 -20.48 -5.11 23.20
C GLY A 372 -19.16 -5.49 22.54
N GLU A 373 -18.14 -4.64 22.64
CA GLU A 373 -16.83 -4.92 22.04
C GLU A 373 -16.07 -6.02 22.80
N TRP A 374 -15.46 -6.90 22.03
CA TRP A 374 -14.51 -7.90 22.53
C TRP A 374 -13.07 -7.37 22.32
N TYR A 375 -12.24 -7.41 23.36
CA TYR A 375 -10.88 -6.92 23.30
C TYR A 375 -9.89 -8.05 23.53
N SER A 376 -8.91 -8.21 22.62
CA SER A 376 -7.77 -9.08 22.90
C SER A 376 -6.97 -8.55 24.08
N PRO A 377 -6.60 -9.42 25.05
CA PRO A 377 -5.85 -8.98 26.23
C PRO A 377 -4.39 -8.60 25.91
N THR A 378 -3.84 -9.14 24.83
CA THR A 378 -2.44 -8.94 24.42
C THR A 378 -2.34 -8.68 22.91
N GLN A 379 -1.19 -8.13 22.51
CA GLN A 379 -0.79 -7.99 21.10
C GLN A 379 0.68 -8.39 20.94
N PRO A 380 1.10 -8.89 19.76
CA PRO A 380 2.47 -9.31 19.50
C PRO A 380 3.38 -8.11 19.18
N PHE A 381 4.48 -7.99 19.90
CA PHE A 381 5.51 -6.97 19.68
C PHE A 381 6.84 -7.63 19.33
N PRO A 382 7.46 -7.33 18.18
CA PRO A 382 8.81 -7.79 17.92
C PRO A 382 9.81 -7.10 18.86
N THR A 383 10.83 -7.84 19.32
CA THR A 383 11.92 -7.27 20.11
C THR A 383 12.92 -6.51 19.23
N GLN A 384 13.01 -6.91 17.96
CA GLN A 384 13.83 -6.30 16.92
C GLN A 384 13.17 -6.53 15.53
N PRO A 385 13.38 -5.60 14.58
CA PRO A 385 13.91 -4.23 14.72
C PRO A 385 13.01 -3.34 15.59
N PRO A 386 13.51 -2.20 16.10
CA PRO A 386 12.65 -1.22 16.76
C PRO A 386 11.63 -0.63 15.76
N ALA A 387 10.51 -0.12 16.29
CA ALA A 387 9.54 0.60 15.46
C ALA A 387 10.22 1.76 14.72
N TYR A 388 9.95 1.89 13.42
CA TYR A 388 10.57 2.90 12.56
C TYR A 388 9.65 4.10 12.29
N SER A 389 8.47 4.11 12.88
CA SER A 389 7.53 5.23 12.88
C SER A 389 6.99 5.47 14.28
N ARG A 390 6.29 6.60 14.45
CA ARG A 390 5.64 6.93 15.72
C ARG A 390 4.63 5.84 16.08
N ASN A 391 4.70 5.37 17.32
CA ASN A 391 4.01 4.16 17.78
C ASN A 391 3.11 4.49 18.97
N GLY A 392 1.92 5.04 18.68
CA GLY A 392 1.03 5.67 19.65
C GLY A 392 1.28 7.16 19.77
N ILE A 393 0.60 7.81 20.70
CA ILE A 393 0.69 9.26 20.96
C ILE A 393 0.81 9.53 22.45
N SER A 394 1.81 10.33 22.79
CA SER A 394 2.01 10.86 24.12
C SER A 394 2.02 12.40 24.11
N SER A 395 1.98 13.02 25.27
CA SER A 395 2.14 14.47 25.36
C SER A 395 3.47 14.95 24.76
N SER A 396 4.54 14.17 24.82
CA SER A 396 5.84 14.52 24.24
C SER A 396 5.84 14.58 22.70
N ASP A 397 4.81 14.05 22.02
CA ASP A 397 4.68 14.06 20.56
C ASP A 397 4.01 15.31 20.00
N LEU A 398 3.44 16.15 20.86
CA LEU A 398 2.74 17.35 20.45
C LEU A 398 3.69 18.43 19.93
N ILE A 399 3.18 19.28 19.04
CA ILE A 399 3.91 20.43 18.48
C ILE A 399 4.54 21.28 19.59
N ASP A 400 5.81 21.64 19.41
CA ASP A 400 6.64 22.31 20.43
C ASP A 400 7.55 23.41 19.85
N PHE A 401 7.21 23.96 18.67
CA PHE A 401 7.95 25.07 18.08
C PHE A 401 8.00 26.30 18.99
N THR A 402 6.97 26.48 19.82
CA THR A 402 6.93 27.47 20.90
C THR A 402 6.17 26.96 22.12
N PRO A 403 6.46 27.48 23.33
CA PRO A 403 5.70 27.12 24.53
C PRO A 403 4.19 27.40 24.39
N ASP A 404 3.81 28.46 23.68
CA ASP A 404 2.42 28.83 23.47
C ASP A 404 1.70 27.84 22.54
N LEU A 405 2.32 27.43 21.41
CA LEU A 405 1.78 26.39 20.53
C LEU A 405 1.64 25.06 21.28
N ARG A 406 2.60 24.74 22.15
CA ARG A 406 2.55 23.56 22.98
C ARG A 406 1.36 23.58 23.94
N ALA A 407 1.16 24.67 24.66
CA ALA A 407 0.02 24.82 25.57
C ALA A 407 -1.33 24.72 24.85
N GLN A 408 -1.44 25.32 23.67
CA GLN A 408 -2.66 25.21 22.84
C GLN A 408 -2.86 23.77 22.37
N ALA A 409 -1.80 23.04 21.97
CA ALA A 409 -1.89 21.63 21.58
C ALA A 409 -2.38 20.74 22.74
N GLU A 410 -1.92 20.99 23.95
CA GLU A 410 -2.39 20.31 25.16
C GLU A 410 -3.87 20.57 25.44
N GLN A 411 -4.36 21.78 25.20
CA GLN A 411 -5.79 22.10 25.28
C GLN A 411 -6.62 21.36 24.21
N VAL A 412 -6.12 21.25 22.98
CA VAL A 412 -6.81 20.47 21.95
C VAL A 412 -6.87 18.99 22.35
N VAL A 413 -5.73 18.42 22.75
CA VAL A 413 -5.62 16.99 23.09
C VAL A 413 -6.41 16.63 24.35
N SER A 414 -6.66 17.55 25.28
CA SER A 414 -7.45 17.28 26.50
C SER A 414 -8.86 16.77 26.24
N LYS A 415 -9.38 16.96 25.01
CA LYS A 415 -10.69 16.44 24.57
C LYS A 415 -10.63 15.01 24.00
N PHE A 416 -9.45 14.44 23.92
CA PHE A 416 -9.21 13.14 23.29
C PHE A 416 -8.51 12.18 24.26
N LYS A 417 -8.65 10.91 23.96
CA LYS A 417 -7.82 9.86 24.56
C LYS A 417 -6.54 9.71 23.74
N ILE A 418 -5.40 9.70 24.39
CA ILE A 418 -4.09 9.39 23.79
C ILE A 418 -3.46 8.24 24.56
N GLY A 419 -2.55 7.50 23.95
CA GLY A 419 -1.87 6.37 24.58
C GLY A 419 -0.92 5.65 23.63
N PRO A 420 -0.37 4.52 24.09
CA PRO A 420 0.47 3.66 23.25
C PRO A 420 -0.32 3.11 22.05
N ILE A 421 0.40 2.53 21.10
CA ILE A 421 -0.20 1.77 20.02
C ILE A 421 -1.16 0.71 20.59
N PHE A 422 -2.22 0.39 19.91
CA PHE A 422 -3.31 -0.48 20.38
C PHE A 422 -4.16 0.12 21.51
N THR A 423 -4.11 1.44 21.74
CA THR A 423 -5.16 2.11 22.52
C THR A 423 -6.47 2.06 21.73
N PRO A 424 -7.55 1.40 22.24
CA PRO A 424 -8.75 1.17 21.46
C PRO A 424 -9.50 2.45 21.08
N PRO A 425 -10.31 2.42 20.02
CA PRO A 425 -11.28 3.47 19.72
C PRO A 425 -12.14 3.80 20.94
N ALA A 426 -12.45 5.07 21.14
CA ALA A 426 -13.25 5.52 22.27
C ALA A 426 -14.73 5.61 21.90
N LEU A 427 -15.63 5.24 22.82
CA LEU A 427 -17.02 5.67 22.73
C LEU A 427 -17.05 7.20 22.82
N SER A 428 -17.43 7.85 21.71
CA SER A 428 -17.41 9.31 21.62
C SER A 428 -18.49 9.93 22.53
N LYS A 429 -18.08 10.89 23.35
CA LYS A 429 -18.93 11.59 24.33
C LYS A 429 -18.63 13.08 24.38
N LEU A 430 -19.64 13.89 24.64
CA LEU A 430 -19.48 15.30 24.98
C LEU A 430 -19.41 15.46 26.50
N PRO A 431 -18.53 16.32 27.05
CA PRO A 431 -17.54 17.13 26.35
C PRO A 431 -16.26 16.34 25.97
N ALA A 432 -16.04 15.15 26.54
CA ALA A 432 -14.87 14.29 26.32
C ALA A 432 -15.12 12.84 26.83
N PRO A 433 -14.41 11.81 26.29
CA PRO A 433 -13.50 11.90 25.13
C PRO A 433 -14.27 11.98 23.82
N LEU A 434 -13.76 12.76 22.87
CA LEU A 434 -14.35 12.83 21.52
C LEU A 434 -13.94 11.61 20.68
N ALA A 435 -12.71 11.17 20.84
CA ALA A 435 -12.11 10.02 20.14
C ALA A 435 -10.80 9.60 20.81
N THR A 436 -10.28 8.45 20.44
CA THR A 436 -8.86 8.11 20.61
C THR A 436 -8.07 8.69 19.44
N LEU A 437 -7.03 9.45 19.70
CA LEU A 437 -6.07 9.87 18.66
C LEU A 437 -5.05 8.77 18.44
N THR A 438 -4.87 8.40 17.19
CA THR A 438 -3.87 7.39 16.80
C THR A 438 -3.13 7.79 15.54
N VAL A 439 -2.01 7.16 15.29
CA VAL A 439 -1.23 7.21 14.05
C VAL A 439 -1.13 5.81 13.48
N GLY A 440 -0.93 5.68 12.19
CA GLY A 440 -0.74 4.36 11.58
C GLY A 440 -1.96 3.75 10.92
N THR A 441 -3.19 4.22 11.15
CA THR A 441 -4.43 3.68 10.57
C THR A 441 -4.46 3.75 9.03
N ALA A 442 -5.59 4.08 8.42
CA ALA A 442 -5.82 4.11 6.97
C ALA A 442 -4.69 4.74 6.12
N ALA A 443 -3.96 5.71 6.66
CA ALA A 443 -2.92 6.44 5.92
C ALA A 443 -1.53 6.41 6.58
N GLY A 444 -1.37 5.76 7.73
CA GLY A 444 -0.15 5.87 8.52
C GLY A 444 0.89 4.79 8.27
N GLY A 445 1.99 4.89 8.97
CA GLY A 445 3.13 4.01 8.87
C GLY A 445 3.61 3.81 7.43
N THR A 446 3.93 2.59 7.06
CA THR A 446 4.14 2.18 5.67
C THR A 446 2.84 1.60 5.11
N ASN A 447 2.39 2.13 3.97
CA ASN A 447 1.17 1.69 3.32
C ASN A 447 1.48 0.90 2.03
N TRP A 448 0.50 0.76 1.14
CA TRP A 448 0.56 -0.07 -0.06
C TRP A 448 1.81 0.06 -0.97
N PRO A 449 2.48 1.20 -1.08
CA PRO A 449 3.71 1.24 -1.85
C PRO A 449 4.81 0.34 -1.29
N GLY A 450 4.75 0.04 0.02
CA GLY A 450 5.71 -0.84 0.68
C GLY A 450 7.10 -0.24 0.82
N GLY A 451 8.09 -1.12 1.03
CA GLY A 451 9.50 -0.79 1.08
C GLY A 451 10.27 -1.32 -0.12
N SER A 452 11.58 -1.14 -0.08
CA SER A 452 12.53 -1.75 -1.00
C SER A 452 13.67 -2.41 -0.21
N TYR A 453 14.33 -3.38 -0.81
CA TYR A 453 15.37 -4.18 -0.18
C TYR A 453 16.62 -4.24 -1.04
N ASP A 454 17.76 -3.97 -0.44
CA ASP A 454 19.07 -4.12 -1.05
C ASP A 454 19.67 -5.49 -0.70
N PRO A 455 19.73 -6.43 -1.66
CA PRO A 455 20.29 -7.76 -1.41
C PRO A 455 21.82 -7.78 -1.25
N GLU A 456 22.52 -6.69 -1.55
CA GLU A 456 23.98 -6.59 -1.39
C GLU A 456 24.36 -6.22 0.06
N THR A 457 23.51 -5.45 0.75
CA THR A 457 23.78 -4.93 2.10
C THR A 457 22.81 -5.46 3.15
N HIS A 458 21.78 -6.21 2.74
CA HIS A 458 20.68 -6.73 3.57
C HIS A 458 19.89 -5.63 4.30
N ILE A 459 19.72 -4.47 3.64
CA ILE A 459 19.01 -3.33 4.21
C ILE A 459 17.64 -3.17 3.53
N VAL A 460 16.61 -3.03 4.35
CA VAL A 460 15.26 -2.61 3.92
C VAL A 460 15.14 -1.10 4.09
N TYR A 461 14.63 -0.44 3.06
CA TYR A 461 14.30 0.99 3.08
C TYR A 461 12.80 1.15 3.05
N VAL A 462 12.24 1.84 4.05
CA VAL A 462 10.80 2.05 4.21
C VAL A 462 10.49 3.53 4.42
N GLN A 463 9.50 4.01 3.70
CA GLN A 463 8.91 5.32 3.97
C GLN A 463 7.76 5.14 4.96
N ALA A 464 7.64 6.07 5.91
CA ALA A 464 6.53 6.08 6.86
C ALA A 464 5.94 7.48 7.05
N CYS A 465 4.61 7.54 7.18
CA CYS A 465 3.90 8.73 7.62
C CYS A 465 3.87 8.80 9.15
N ASN A 466 4.66 9.70 9.72
CA ASN A 466 4.77 9.89 11.19
C ASN A 466 3.70 10.82 11.78
N ALA A 467 2.97 11.54 10.94
CA ALA A 467 1.99 12.54 11.37
C ALA A 467 0.61 12.35 10.73
N CYS A 468 0.34 11.18 10.17
CA CYS A 468 -0.99 10.80 9.69
C CYS A 468 -1.87 10.48 10.90
N LEU A 469 -2.34 11.54 11.56
CA LEU A 469 -3.13 11.50 12.78
C LEU A 469 -4.60 11.26 12.46
N PHE A 470 -5.22 10.34 13.19
CA PHE A 470 -6.60 9.94 12.97
C PHE A 470 -7.40 9.88 14.29
N PRO A 471 -8.63 10.44 14.35
CA PRO A 471 -9.49 10.34 15.51
C PRO A 471 -10.39 9.11 15.38
N LEU A 472 -10.18 8.10 16.23
CA LEU A 472 -11.01 6.92 16.32
C LEU A 472 -12.08 7.11 17.40
N GLY A 473 -13.20 7.74 17.02
CA GLY A 473 -14.40 7.88 17.83
C GLY A 473 -15.50 6.97 17.29
N LEU A 474 -16.29 6.38 18.17
CA LEU A 474 -17.42 5.52 17.83
C LEU A 474 -18.71 6.11 18.38
N VAL A 475 -19.75 6.09 17.57
CA VAL A 475 -21.11 6.50 17.90
C VAL A 475 -22.12 5.46 17.40
N PRO A 476 -23.31 5.34 18.01
CA PRO A 476 -24.38 4.56 17.41
C PRO A 476 -24.73 5.12 16.02
N PRO A 477 -25.03 4.29 15.01
CA PRO A 477 -25.50 4.78 13.73
C PRO A 477 -26.83 5.51 13.85
N PRO A 478 -27.13 6.48 12.95
CA PRO A 478 -28.38 7.26 13.01
C PRO A 478 -29.64 6.37 12.85
N SER A 479 -29.53 5.29 12.10
CA SER A 479 -30.60 4.31 11.89
C SER A 479 -30.04 2.98 11.42
N LYS A 480 -30.82 1.91 11.49
CA LYS A 480 -30.47 0.62 10.92
C LYS A 480 -30.42 0.62 9.37
N ASP A 481 -31.07 1.57 8.71
CA ASP A 481 -30.93 1.77 7.27
C ASP A 481 -29.58 2.37 6.89
N PHE A 482 -28.99 3.17 7.78
CA PHE A 482 -27.63 3.69 7.63
C PHE A 482 -26.58 2.59 7.81
N SER A 483 -26.67 1.85 8.91
CA SER A 483 -25.80 0.71 9.22
C SER A 483 -26.46 -0.24 10.21
N ASP A 484 -26.30 -1.55 10.00
CA ASP A 484 -26.73 -2.57 10.94
C ASP A 484 -25.74 -2.79 12.10
N MET A 485 -24.57 -2.13 12.05
CA MET A 485 -23.60 -2.13 13.15
C MET A 485 -24.18 -1.50 14.42
N ASP A 486 -23.71 -1.89 15.59
CA ASP A 486 -24.09 -1.22 16.84
C ASP A 486 -23.34 0.10 17.03
N TYR A 487 -22.11 0.19 16.52
CA TYR A 487 -21.29 1.40 16.51
C TYR A 487 -20.59 1.56 15.18
N VAL A 488 -20.45 2.82 14.74
CA VAL A 488 -19.73 3.25 13.53
C VAL A 488 -18.81 4.41 13.88
N GLN A 489 -17.84 4.67 13.02
CA GLN A 489 -16.96 5.83 13.17
C GLN A 489 -17.76 7.14 13.20
N GLY A 490 -17.50 7.96 14.19
CA GLY A 490 -18.17 9.25 14.34
C GLY A 490 -17.75 9.98 15.61
N ILE A 491 -18.15 11.24 15.69
CA ILE A 491 -17.92 12.13 16.83
C ILE A 491 -19.26 12.58 17.40
N ALA A 492 -19.42 12.46 18.71
CA ALA A 492 -20.65 12.88 19.39
C ALA A 492 -20.97 14.36 19.10
N GLY A 493 -22.23 14.62 18.76
CA GLY A 493 -22.71 15.96 18.38
C GLY A 493 -22.41 16.37 16.95
N GLN A 494 -21.80 15.52 16.14
CA GLN A 494 -21.62 15.73 14.69
C GLN A 494 -22.58 14.84 13.89
N GLU A 495 -22.88 15.27 12.68
CA GLU A 495 -23.67 14.48 11.74
C GLU A 495 -22.90 13.23 11.31
N ALA A 496 -23.55 12.07 11.38
CA ALA A 496 -22.96 10.83 10.90
C ALA A 496 -22.81 10.86 9.37
N ARG A 497 -21.65 10.44 8.88
CA ARG A 497 -21.34 10.36 7.45
C ARG A 497 -20.83 8.98 7.11
N MET A 498 -21.21 8.51 5.91
CA MET A 498 -20.58 7.32 5.35
C MET A 498 -19.12 7.65 5.05
N THR A 499 -18.21 6.89 5.67
CA THR A 499 -16.77 6.95 5.40
C THR A 499 -16.35 5.67 4.71
N HIS A 500 -15.59 5.81 3.63
CA HIS A 500 -15.03 4.69 2.89
C HIS A 500 -13.51 4.82 2.89
N GLY A 501 -12.82 3.74 2.66
CA GLY A 501 -11.37 3.70 2.57
C GLY A 501 -10.82 4.68 1.52
N PRO A 502 -9.57 5.14 1.63
CA PRO A 502 -8.96 6.07 0.70
C PRO A 502 -9.00 5.57 -0.75
N GLY A 503 -9.56 6.35 -1.66
CA GLY A 503 -9.65 6.04 -3.09
C GLY A 503 -10.87 5.28 -3.56
N GLU A 504 -11.80 4.95 -2.68
CA GLU A 504 -12.99 4.15 -3.02
C GLU A 504 -14.14 4.97 -3.59
N ASN A 505 -14.25 6.24 -3.21
CA ASN A 505 -15.33 7.14 -3.63
C ASN A 505 -15.14 7.77 -5.01
N ALA A 506 -14.09 7.42 -5.71
CA ALA A 506 -13.89 7.92 -7.05
C ALA A 506 -14.53 6.97 -8.06
N GLY A 507 -15.85 6.86 -8.06
CA GLY A 507 -16.57 6.32 -9.20
C GLY A 507 -16.05 6.95 -10.48
N ALA A 508 -16.09 6.22 -11.60
CA ALA A 508 -15.63 6.72 -12.89
C ALA A 508 -16.24 8.10 -13.25
N ASP A 509 -17.37 8.43 -12.64
CA ASP A 509 -18.12 9.67 -12.81
C ASP A 509 -18.05 10.61 -11.58
N ALA A 510 -17.39 10.23 -10.48
CA ALA A 510 -17.27 11.08 -9.31
C ALA A 510 -16.26 12.20 -9.56
N MET A 511 -16.69 13.44 -9.45
CA MET A 511 -15.79 14.58 -9.31
C MET A 511 -14.91 14.38 -8.07
N PRO A 512 -13.67 14.91 -8.03
CA PRO A 512 -12.92 15.00 -6.79
C PRO A 512 -13.86 15.53 -5.72
N LEU A 513 -14.00 14.83 -4.59
CA LEU A 513 -14.82 15.32 -3.50
C LEU A 513 -14.33 16.74 -3.15
N PRO A 514 -15.22 17.73 -3.06
CA PRO A 514 -14.83 19.02 -2.54
C PRO A 514 -14.14 18.78 -1.19
N PRO A 515 -13.15 19.60 -0.82
CA PRO A 515 -12.56 19.50 0.51
C PRO A 515 -13.69 19.49 1.53
N ALA A 516 -13.60 18.61 2.53
CA ALA A 516 -14.62 18.48 3.55
C ALA A 516 -14.99 19.90 4.06
N PRO A 517 -16.28 20.23 4.19
CA PRO A 517 -16.68 21.56 4.65
C PRO A 517 -15.92 21.91 5.92
N ALA A 518 -15.51 23.16 6.05
CA ALA A 518 -14.90 23.64 7.28
C ALA A 518 -15.84 23.30 8.47
N GLY A 519 -15.35 22.50 9.43
CA GLY A 519 -16.16 22.00 10.55
C GLY A 519 -16.55 20.52 10.49
N ALA A 520 -16.16 19.78 9.47
CA ALA A 520 -16.52 18.36 9.28
C ALA A 520 -15.74 17.35 10.15
N GLY A 521 -15.06 17.77 11.19
CA GLY A 521 -14.34 16.90 12.12
C GLY A 521 -13.66 17.72 13.22
N PRO A 522 -13.13 17.10 14.28
CA PRO A 522 -12.35 17.81 15.26
C PRO A 522 -11.13 18.45 14.60
N VAL A 523 -10.88 19.72 14.91
CA VAL A 523 -9.70 20.41 14.39
C VAL A 523 -8.46 19.86 15.08
N LEU A 524 -7.68 19.07 14.35
CA LEU A 524 -6.41 18.47 14.83
C LEU A 524 -5.20 19.32 14.43
N THR A 525 -5.36 20.65 14.53
CA THR A 525 -4.30 21.63 14.25
C THR A 525 -4.28 22.70 15.33
N VAL A 526 -3.15 23.36 15.46
CA VAL A 526 -2.97 24.54 16.31
C VAL A 526 -2.53 25.70 15.44
N GLN A 527 -3.35 26.75 15.36
CA GLN A 527 -3.11 27.92 14.49
C GLN A 527 -2.77 27.53 13.03
N GLY A 528 -3.43 26.48 12.50
CA GLY A 528 -3.19 25.95 11.15
C GLY A 528 -1.97 25.02 11.02
N LEU A 529 -1.21 24.83 12.08
CA LEU A 529 -0.07 23.89 12.10
C LEU A 529 -0.50 22.49 12.57
N PRO A 530 0.18 21.41 12.12
CA PRO A 530 -0.11 20.05 12.59
C PRO A 530 -0.01 19.94 14.11
N LEU A 531 -0.91 19.15 14.72
CA LEU A 531 -0.95 18.93 16.17
C LEU A 531 0.32 18.21 16.69
N LEU A 532 0.91 17.35 15.88
CA LEU A 532 2.12 16.62 16.23
C LEU A 532 3.37 17.36 15.77
N LYS A 533 4.46 17.21 16.53
CA LYS A 533 5.77 17.73 16.14
C LYS A 533 6.40 16.93 14.98
N PRO A 534 7.33 17.51 14.20
CA PRO A 534 8.05 16.77 13.16
C PRO A 534 8.95 15.65 13.77
N PRO A 535 9.49 14.71 12.92
CA PRO A 535 9.30 14.66 11.47
C PRO A 535 7.91 14.17 11.08
N TYR A 536 7.36 14.72 9.96
CA TYR A 536 6.02 14.35 9.50
C TYR A 536 6.01 13.13 8.59
N GLY A 537 7.07 12.91 7.87
CA GLY A 537 7.35 11.70 7.11
C GLY A 537 8.83 11.36 7.14
N THR A 538 9.16 10.09 7.13
CA THR A 538 10.54 9.61 7.23
C THR A 538 10.83 8.53 6.20
N ILE A 539 12.12 8.38 5.84
CA ILE A 539 12.66 7.13 5.28
C ILE A 539 13.62 6.55 6.30
N SER A 540 13.48 5.26 6.55
CA SER A 540 14.32 4.49 7.46
C SER A 540 15.07 3.39 6.71
N ALA A 541 16.35 3.21 6.99
CA ALA A 541 17.16 2.08 6.56
C ALA A 541 17.30 1.10 7.72
N ILE A 542 16.86 -0.13 7.54
CA ILE A 542 16.81 -1.16 8.57
C ILE A 542 17.68 -2.35 8.13
N ASN A 543 18.73 -2.63 8.90
CA ASN A 543 19.60 -3.76 8.65
C ASN A 543 18.95 -5.05 9.16
N LEU A 544 18.71 -6.00 8.25
CA LEU A 544 18.03 -7.26 8.59
C LEU A 544 18.96 -8.31 9.20
N ASP A 545 20.28 -8.17 9.10
CA ASP A 545 21.22 -9.07 9.78
C ASP A 545 21.27 -8.79 11.29
N LYS A 546 21.07 -7.53 11.65
CA LYS A 546 21.20 -7.05 13.04
C LYS A 546 19.88 -6.70 13.71
N GLY A 547 18.82 -6.44 12.92
CA GLY A 547 17.54 -5.98 13.43
C GLY A 547 17.61 -4.56 14.01
N GLU A 548 18.34 -3.65 13.34
CA GLU A 548 18.54 -2.28 13.82
C GLU A 548 18.30 -1.23 12.73
N ILE A 549 17.89 -0.03 13.11
CA ILE A 549 17.81 1.12 12.21
C ILE A 549 19.23 1.70 12.04
N VAL A 550 19.74 1.66 10.81
CA VAL A 550 21.08 2.19 10.47
C VAL A 550 21.04 3.70 10.39
N TRP A 551 20.00 4.23 9.72
CA TRP A 551 19.72 5.65 9.65
C TRP A 551 18.23 5.90 9.43
N GLN A 552 17.78 7.07 9.85
CA GLN A 552 16.42 7.56 9.60
C GLN A 552 16.49 9.06 9.34
N ILE A 553 15.80 9.51 8.29
CA ILE A 553 15.80 10.92 7.86
C ILE A 553 14.38 11.43 7.62
N PRO A 554 14.13 12.74 7.79
CA PRO A 554 12.91 13.37 7.28
C PRO A 554 12.87 13.28 5.76
N HIS A 555 11.73 12.81 5.21
CA HIS A 555 11.52 12.68 3.77
C HIS A 555 10.63 13.80 3.22
N GLY A 556 11.04 14.40 2.13
CA GLY A 556 10.37 15.56 1.55
C GLY A 556 10.82 16.88 2.18
N GLU A 557 10.34 17.98 1.67
CA GLU A 557 10.67 19.34 2.16
C GLU A 557 9.77 19.71 3.34
N THR A 558 10.04 20.83 3.99
CA THR A 558 9.10 21.43 4.94
C THR A 558 7.87 21.95 4.19
N PRO A 559 6.64 21.51 4.52
CA PRO A 559 5.43 21.98 3.85
C PRO A 559 5.25 23.52 3.94
N ASP A 560 4.67 24.11 2.89
CA ASP A 560 4.48 25.57 2.80
C ASP A 560 3.63 26.13 3.95
N VAL A 561 2.66 25.37 4.46
CA VAL A 561 1.85 25.76 5.63
C VAL A 561 2.69 26.01 6.88
N ILE A 562 3.82 25.33 7.00
CA ILE A 562 4.76 25.49 8.11
C ILE A 562 5.77 26.58 7.79
N ARG A 563 6.40 26.50 6.60
CA ARG A 563 7.41 27.44 6.15
C ARG A 563 6.91 28.88 6.13
N ASN A 564 5.66 29.08 5.72
CA ASN A 564 5.03 30.41 5.58
C ASN A 564 4.14 30.77 6.77
N SER A 565 4.17 30.00 7.85
CA SER A 565 3.33 30.28 9.03
C SER A 565 3.70 31.58 9.70
N PRO A 566 2.75 32.54 9.88
CA PRO A 566 3.02 33.81 10.55
C PRO A 566 3.52 33.63 12.00
N VAL A 567 3.05 32.59 12.69
CA VAL A 567 3.44 32.31 14.10
C VAL A 567 4.85 31.73 14.23
N LEU A 568 5.44 31.27 13.12
CA LEU A 568 6.81 30.79 13.07
C LEU A 568 7.78 31.79 12.42
N LYS A 569 7.29 32.97 12.04
CA LYS A 569 8.11 34.01 11.38
C LYS A 569 9.35 34.34 12.21
N GLY A 570 10.51 34.34 11.53
CA GLY A 570 11.80 34.65 12.16
C GLY A 570 12.42 33.49 12.96
N ARG A 571 11.81 32.30 12.95
CA ARG A 571 12.38 31.09 13.53
C ARG A 571 13.05 30.24 12.46
N GLU A 572 14.16 29.64 12.80
CA GLU A 572 14.79 28.61 11.98
C GLU A 572 14.07 27.28 12.26
N ILE A 573 13.40 26.75 11.24
CA ILE A 573 12.69 25.48 11.30
C ILE A 573 13.51 24.42 10.56
N PRO A 574 14.00 23.39 11.24
CA PRO A 574 14.68 22.29 10.57
C PRO A 574 13.77 21.62 9.54
N ARG A 575 14.34 20.94 8.56
CA ARG A 575 13.57 20.17 7.58
C ARG A 575 12.67 19.17 8.28
N THR A 576 11.37 19.29 8.05
CA THR A 576 10.35 18.53 8.79
C THR A 576 9.93 17.24 8.10
N GLY A 577 10.24 17.09 6.80
CA GLY A 577 9.61 16.07 5.98
C GLY A 577 8.13 16.35 5.76
N GLN A 578 7.49 15.51 4.96
CA GLN A 578 6.08 15.63 4.56
C GLN A 578 5.29 14.39 4.96
N ALA A 579 4.11 14.58 5.52
CA ALA A 579 3.15 13.51 5.72
C ALA A 579 2.65 12.98 4.36
N GLY A 580 2.47 11.69 4.22
CA GLY A 580 1.92 11.07 3.02
C GLY A 580 2.49 9.68 2.77
N ILE A 581 2.05 9.08 1.67
CA ILE A 581 2.31 7.68 1.31
C ILE A 581 3.05 7.67 -0.01
N VAL A 582 4.31 7.24 -0.04
CA VAL A 582 5.12 7.07 -1.24
C VAL A 582 5.98 5.82 -1.14
N GLY A 583 6.33 5.25 -2.30
CA GLY A 583 7.23 4.10 -2.37
C GLY A 583 8.67 4.50 -2.64
N THR A 584 9.58 3.59 -2.35
CA THR A 584 11.02 3.71 -2.60
C THR A 584 11.46 2.79 -3.72
N LEU A 585 12.52 3.17 -4.41
CA LEU A 585 13.30 2.38 -5.36
C LEU A 585 14.75 2.36 -4.88
N VAL A 586 15.40 1.20 -4.93
CA VAL A 586 16.82 1.06 -4.60
C VAL A 586 17.61 0.68 -5.83
N THR A 587 18.74 1.36 -6.04
CA THR A 587 19.75 1.02 -7.03
C THR A 587 21.04 0.60 -6.33
N LYS A 588 22.11 0.41 -7.07
CA LYS A 588 23.40 0.03 -6.48
C LYS A 588 23.93 1.05 -5.46
N THR A 589 23.61 2.34 -5.65
CA THR A 589 24.14 3.42 -4.80
C THR A 589 23.08 4.31 -4.17
N LEU A 590 21.84 4.33 -4.70
CA LEU A 590 20.81 5.30 -4.32
C LEU A 590 19.55 4.65 -3.78
N VAL A 591 18.90 5.36 -2.87
CA VAL A 591 17.48 5.22 -2.55
C VAL A 591 16.75 6.39 -3.21
N ILE A 592 15.72 6.11 -4.03
CA ILE A 592 14.99 7.12 -4.80
C ILE A 592 13.52 7.10 -4.37
N SER A 593 12.98 8.29 -4.07
CA SER A 593 11.58 8.48 -3.69
C SER A 593 11.14 9.91 -3.97
N GLY A 594 9.91 10.11 -4.40
CA GLY A 594 9.35 11.44 -4.66
C GLY A 594 8.62 12.02 -3.47
N ASP A 595 8.49 13.35 -3.46
CA ASP A 595 7.70 14.07 -2.45
C ASP A 595 6.23 13.64 -2.48
N PRO A 596 5.60 13.41 -1.31
CA PRO A 596 4.18 13.03 -1.23
C PRO A 596 3.21 14.22 -1.32
N GLN A 597 3.70 15.46 -1.26
CA GLN A 597 2.88 16.68 -1.26
C GLN A 597 3.40 17.71 -2.25
N VAL A 598 2.49 18.57 -2.68
CA VAL A 598 2.83 19.77 -3.44
C VAL A 598 3.38 20.84 -2.50
N THR A 599 4.52 21.43 -2.89
CA THR A 599 5.16 22.55 -2.18
C THR A 599 5.73 23.54 -3.18
N THR A 600 6.14 24.71 -2.69
CA THR A 600 7.06 25.59 -3.42
C THR A 600 8.41 24.90 -3.55
N THR A 601 8.88 24.72 -4.78
CA THR A 601 10.17 24.10 -5.10
C THR A 601 11.21 25.19 -5.44
N PRO A 602 12.52 24.87 -5.49
CA PRO A 602 13.55 25.86 -5.86
C PRO A 602 13.34 26.52 -7.23
N SER A 603 12.76 25.79 -8.18
CA SER A 603 12.62 26.23 -9.58
C SER A 603 11.20 26.65 -9.97
N HIS A 604 10.18 26.28 -9.18
CA HIS A 604 8.78 26.51 -9.52
C HIS A 604 7.98 26.88 -8.27
N PRO A 605 6.98 27.77 -8.38
CA PRO A 605 6.15 28.17 -7.26
C PRO A 605 5.29 27.03 -6.72
N ARG A 606 5.13 25.94 -7.49
CA ARG A 606 4.31 24.79 -7.13
C ARG A 606 4.80 23.51 -7.84
N GLY A 607 4.99 22.46 -7.08
CA GLY A 607 5.38 21.14 -7.61
C GLY A 607 5.80 20.19 -6.49
N ALA A 608 6.56 19.19 -6.86
CA ALA A 608 7.17 18.20 -5.99
C ALA A 608 8.57 17.87 -6.52
N MET A 609 9.34 17.10 -5.76
CA MET A 609 10.68 16.70 -6.19
C MET A 609 10.77 15.17 -6.19
N LEU A 610 11.44 14.60 -7.20
CA LEU A 610 11.97 13.25 -7.11
C LEU A 610 13.37 13.37 -6.49
N ARG A 611 13.58 12.67 -5.37
CA ARG A 611 14.80 12.78 -4.55
C ARG A 611 15.64 11.51 -4.60
N ALA A 612 16.94 11.68 -4.55
CA ALA A 612 17.91 10.61 -4.39
C ALA A 612 18.68 10.78 -3.09
N TYR A 613 18.84 9.69 -2.39
CA TYR A 613 19.59 9.60 -1.13
C TYR A 613 20.70 8.56 -1.30
N ASP A 614 21.88 8.87 -0.76
CA ASP A 614 22.95 7.89 -0.60
C ASP A 614 22.44 6.74 0.30
N LYS A 615 22.41 5.53 -0.24
CA LYS A 615 21.82 4.38 0.47
C LYS A 615 22.57 4.03 1.76
N THR A 616 23.82 4.44 1.91
CA THR A 616 24.65 4.07 3.08
C THR A 616 24.41 4.94 4.32
N ASN A 617 24.00 6.20 4.12
CA ASN A 617 23.91 7.19 5.22
C ASN A 617 22.66 8.08 5.18
N GLY A 618 21.79 7.93 4.16
CA GLY A 618 20.57 8.71 4.01
C GLY A 618 20.76 10.16 3.58
N LYS A 619 21.99 10.60 3.25
CA LYS A 619 22.25 11.96 2.78
C LYS A 619 21.56 12.18 1.43
N GLU A 620 20.77 13.24 1.30
CA GLU A 620 20.23 13.65 0.00
C GLU A 620 21.38 14.11 -0.91
N VAL A 621 21.46 13.49 -2.08
CA VAL A 621 22.51 13.74 -3.07
C VAL A 621 21.98 14.40 -4.34
N GLY A 622 20.66 14.43 -4.51
CA GLY A 622 20.02 15.09 -5.64
C GLY A 622 18.52 15.17 -5.52
N ALA A 623 17.93 16.14 -6.23
CA ALA A 623 16.50 16.32 -6.34
C ALA A 623 16.16 16.99 -7.68
N ILE A 624 15.19 16.41 -8.42
CA ILE A 624 14.70 16.94 -9.69
C ILE A 624 13.22 17.24 -9.62
N TYR A 625 12.77 18.22 -10.39
CA TYR A 625 11.40 18.70 -10.38
C TYR A 625 10.40 17.72 -10.97
N MET A 626 9.23 17.62 -10.33
CA MET A 626 8.03 16.99 -10.84
C MET A 626 6.83 17.95 -10.73
N PRO A 627 5.90 17.97 -11.71
CA PRO A 627 4.76 18.90 -11.68
C PRO A 627 3.72 18.56 -10.61
N ALA A 628 3.74 17.33 -10.07
CA ALA A 628 2.83 16.83 -9.06
C ALA A 628 3.54 15.81 -8.14
N PRO A 629 2.95 15.47 -6.98
CA PRO A 629 3.48 14.47 -6.08
C PRO A 629 3.64 13.10 -6.73
N GLN A 630 4.58 12.33 -6.22
CA GLN A 630 4.64 10.90 -6.50
C GLN A 630 3.34 10.23 -6.08
N SER A 631 2.71 9.50 -6.99
CA SER A 631 1.45 8.79 -6.74
C SER A 631 1.53 7.28 -6.98
N GLY A 632 2.51 6.82 -7.78
CA GLY A 632 2.90 5.42 -7.92
C GLY A 632 4.36 5.22 -7.50
N SER A 633 4.77 3.99 -7.25
CA SER A 633 6.16 3.73 -6.86
C SER A 633 7.11 3.87 -8.05
N PRO A 634 8.30 4.49 -7.87
CA PRO A 634 9.26 4.61 -8.95
C PRO A 634 9.83 3.25 -9.35
N MET A 635 10.21 3.12 -10.62
CA MET A 635 10.87 1.95 -11.17
C MET A 635 12.03 2.38 -12.06
N THR A 636 12.95 1.47 -12.39
CA THR A 636 14.10 1.75 -13.25
C THR A 636 14.40 0.58 -14.18
N TYR A 637 14.86 0.90 -15.38
CA TYR A 637 15.29 -0.08 -16.39
C TYR A 637 16.49 0.41 -17.21
N MET A 638 17.15 -0.52 -17.87
CA MET A 638 18.18 -0.25 -18.87
C MET A 638 17.64 -0.54 -20.26
N LEU A 639 17.77 0.42 -21.17
CA LEU A 639 17.41 0.24 -22.57
C LEU A 639 18.45 0.90 -23.48
N ASN A 640 19.00 0.13 -24.42
CA ASN A 640 20.04 0.61 -25.35
C ASN A 640 21.24 1.28 -24.64
N GLY A 641 21.66 0.72 -23.51
CA GLY A 641 22.78 1.22 -22.70
C GLY A 641 22.44 2.46 -21.85
N LYS A 642 21.18 2.87 -21.77
CA LYS A 642 20.71 4.03 -21.02
C LYS A 642 19.81 3.60 -19.86
N GLN A 643 20.09 4.14 -18.67
CA GLN A 643 19.22 3.96 -17.51
C GLN A 643 18.09 4.98 -17.54
N TYR A 644 16.88 4.48 -17.29
CA TYR A 644 15.67 5.29 -17.11
C TYR A 644 15.12 5.10 -15.70
N ILE A 645 14.56 6.18 -15.15
CA ILE A 645 13.74 6.15 -13.93
C ILE A 645 12.36 6.62 -14.34
N VAL A 646 11.33 5.80 -14.07
CA VAL A 646 9.93 6.13 -14.36
C VAL A 646 9.14 6.24 -13.06
N VAL A 647 8.31 7.28 -12.97
CA VAL A 647 7.44 7.53 -11.84
C VAL A 647 6.07 8.02 -12.30
N ALA A 648 5.02 7.53 -11.66
CA ALA A 648 3.68 8.07 -11.81
C ALA A 648 3.48 9.26 -10.86
N VAL A 649 2.93 10.35 -11.39
CA VAL A 649 2.60 11.55 -10.63
C VAL A 649 1.15 11.91 -10.82
N SER A 650 0.48 12.34 -9.75
CA SER A 650 -0.88 12.88 -9.76
C SER A 650 -1.22 13.51 -8.41
N GLY A 651 -2.31 14.26 -8.36
CA GLY A 651 -2.84 14.77 -7.11
C GLY A 651 -3.19 16.25 -7.13
N GLY A 652 -4.12 16.66 -6.27
CA GLY A 652 -4.72 17.98 -6.33
C GLY A 652 -5.42 18.20 -7.68
N PRO A 653 -5.18 19.32 -8.37
CA PRO A 653 -5.74 19.57 -9.69
C PRO A 653 -4.91 18.95 -10.83
N TYR A 654 -3.82 18.22 -10.55
CA TYR A 654 -2.95 17.64 -11.57
C TYR A 654 -3.35 16.20 -11.87
N SER A 655 -3.77 15.94 -13.10
CA SER A 655 -4.18 14.61 -13.57
C SER A 655 -2.99 13.68 -13.79
N GLY A 656 -3.24 12.39 -13.81
CA GLY A 656 -2.23 11.35 -13.88
C GLY A 656 -1.29 11.45 -15.07
N GLU A 657 -0.01 11.27 -14.79
CA GLU A 657 1.06 11.28 -15.79
C GLU A 657 2.20 10.36 -15.38
N TYR A 658 2.75 9.60 -16.33
CA TYR A 658 4.01 8.90 -16.17
C TYR A 658 5.14 9.80 -16.68
N LEU A 659 6.19 9.97 -15.88
CA LEU A 659 7.38 10.73 -16.20
C LEU A 659 8.57 9.78 -16.27
N ALA A 660 9.33 9.83 -17.36
CA ALA A 660 10.58 9.08 -17.52
C ALA A 660 11.77 10.03 -17.55
N PHE A 661 12.74 9.79 -16.71
CA PHE A 661 13.96 10.57 -16.59
C PHE A 661 15.17 9.74 -17.01
N ARG A 662 16.18 10.39 -17.65
CA ARG A 662 17.48 9.80 -18.01
C ARG A 662 18.58 10.85 -18.00
N LEU A 663 19.82 10.43 -18.13
CA LEU A 663 20.92 11.36 -18.36
C LEU A 663 20.90 11.94 -19.79
N PRO A 664 21.35 13.21 -19.99
CA PRO A 664 21.51 13.80 -21.32
C PRO A 664 22.48 13.00 -22.18
N ALA A 665 22.26 12.98 -23.51
CA ALA A 665 23.07 12.21 -24.47
C ALA A 665 24.56 12.52 -24.43
N ASN A 666 24.95 13.74 -24.08
CA ASN A 666 26.35 14.20 -24.09
C ASN A 666 27.18 13.81 -22.84
N GLN A 667 26.56 13.17 -21.85
CA GLN A 667 27.26 12.72 -20.62
C GLN A 667 27.46 11.19 -20.55
N GLU A 668 27.02 10.47 -21.56
CA GLU A 668 27.12 9.00 -21.63
C GLU A 668 28.56 8.50 -21.93
N SER A 669 29.47 9.39 -22.39
CA SER A 669 30.80 8.98 -22.81
C SER A 669 31.90 9.03 -21.74
N SER A 670 31.61 9.52 -20.51
CA SER A 670 32.61 9.67 -19.46
C SER A 670 32.68 8.49 -18.46
N ALA A 671 31.78 7.53 -18.58
CA ALA A 671 31.74 6.31 -17.74
C ALA A 671 32.19 5.09 -18.55
N ARG A 672 33.48 5.04 -18.91
CA ARG A 672 34.25 3.84 -19.31
C ARG A 672 35.71 4.06 -18.89
N PRO A 673 36.42 3.11 -18.37
CA PRO A 673 36.76 1.79 -18.92
C PRO A 673 36.14 0.60 -18.26
#